data_aceef2f111b06a58d9e788a080afa638
#
_entry.id   aceef2f111b06a58d9e788a080afa638
#
_cell.length_a   1.000
_cell.length_b   1.000
_cell.length_c   1.000
_cell.angle_alpha   90.00
_cell.angle_beta   90.00
_cell.angle_gamma   90.00
#
_symmetry.space_group_name_H-M   'P 1'
#
loop_
_entity.id
_entity.type
_entity.pdbx_description
1 polymer ?
#
loop_
_entity_poly.entity_id
_entity_poly.type
_entity_poly.pdbx_seq_one_letter_code
_entity_poly.pdbx_strand_id
1 'polypeptide(L)'
;MFALKPLRAVALVLWACATTAAAQLCTINGVIEDALTGEPLIGAYVKSGNAVVATDFDGVFAMPVPKGVATLEVSYIGYASQVRQVECEGASTSLRFRMETLIMEEAVVSADVVISRKTPVAFTNVLPAQIQEELAGRDLPLVLNTTPGVYATQQGGGDGDARVTIRGFDQTNLAVMVDGVPMNDMENGWVYWSNWAGLDLVVRTTQVQRGLGASKLAIPSVGGTINILTGGDESANGSINYQAEMGSYGYYRNSLSGVFGNQDKGFLHFVGSYKSNQGFADGLESEAYAYYLKGRKTVGNHNLSFTTFGAPQRHGQRSYQMQVYEYDTDLAQRLISDEGQASVDEYNEVVDGLSETSIVNRGRSFNEFMVNYQEVFYNYNEETGQVDTTFGDMRRYNPRQNQYFKPIVTVRDVWSLSDKSTLTTTAYASFGSGGGEALASTPGQRLADGTLDLQGTWDAHQLFEFGPNGLNVDENGERKGSNFIRIAHNDHRWFGALSNFNSALTDQLTFSAGIDARHYTGSHYRTLGDMFGADYYDAPDDRRDQNSDFDTPLRTGDKYYYYDDGQVAWGGSYFQFELDKYNYSAFINVSGAQSWYRAIDYFRPNVVTLNDTTYEVRSTDEYRVLGDTEWLMDTTFLTADHPGLSTYTTDWVRLNSATIKAGGNYNINEWVNAYTNVGYLNRAPLFNSVFDINNNVIEGYENQYVKAVEVGVKYARGKFASNINAYRTGWENKPVNRFYGVSGLWKDENLSVYADTSTVAGREAMIELAESNASAEEWGEVALSVIDDVDRNLGYNLLNADAVHSGVEWDFSYDPTSKFNIQGVVSAGNWRWTSNESVDLINRTTNAFITRLDDGAIADTLVNLDGVKVGDAAQRQISLAARYSPKRGTYFSIRNTYFWQHYANFSPGDVITEGEPKDVWVTPAYSLLNFNAGTSFDVSDNARLRVRLSVTNALDVLYVSDATNNSQYAANGYGLEGGSGRAEVFVGPPRMVRLSAVLELKGLQNRTPKE
;
A
#
# COMPACT_ATOMS: atom_id res chain seq x y z
N MET A 1 -25.17 -87.25 -38.51
CA MET A 1 -26.56 -86.91 -38.84
C MET A 1 -27.21 -86.35 -37.62
N PHE A 2 -27.31 -85.10 -37.39
CA PHE A 2 -28.27 -84.30 -36.70
C PHE A 2 -27.85 -82.86 -36.73
N ALA A 3 -28.40 -82.13 -37.53
CA ALA A 3 -29.11 -80.86 -37.67
C ALA A 3 -28.52 -79.71 -36.88
N LEU A 4 -27.76 -78.91 -37.59
CA LEU A 4 -27.49 -77.51 -37.33
C LEU A 4 -28.57 -76.62 -37.97
N LYS A 5 -29.63 -76.38 -37.25
CA LYS A 5 -30.66 -75.36 -37.68
C LYS A 5 -31.40 -74.64 -36.54
N PRO A 6 -30.70 -74.03 -35.52
CA PRO A 6 -31.29 -72.79 -35.03
C PRO A 6 -30.36 -71.59 -34.99
N LEU A 7 -29.08 -71.73 -35.42
CA LEU A 7 -28.16 -70.57 -35.30
C LEU A 7 -28.36 -69.44 -36.37
N ARG A 8 -29.07 -69.75 -37.48
CA ARG A 8 -29.33 -68.66 -38.49
C ARG A 8 -30.49 -67.74 -38.16
N ALA A 9 -31.44 -68.13 -37.33
CA ALA A 9 -32.54 -67.30 -36.91
C ALA A 9 -32.17 -66.34 -35.80
N VAL A 10 -31.25 -66.68 -34.89
CA VAL A 10 -30.75 -65.84 -33.80
C VAL A 10 -29.78 -64.75 -34.35
N ALA A 11 -28.99 -65.10 -35.40
CA ALA A 11 -28.10 -64.18 -36.07
C ALA A 11 -28.87 -63.07 -36.87
N LEU A 12 -30.06 -63.37 -37.40
CA LEU A 12 -30.91 -62.44 -38.11
C LEU A 12 -31.73 -61.58 -37.18
N VAL A 13 -32.10 -62.05 -36.00
CA VAL A 13 -32.78 -61.22 -34.95
C VAL A 13 -31.80 -60.31 -34.23
N LEU A 14 -30.55 -60.80 -34.01
CA LEU A 14 -29.48 -59.90 -33.49
C LEU A 14 -29.00 -58.91 -34.51
N TRP A 15 -29.12 -59.13 -35.82
CA TRP A 15 -28.76 -58.15 -36.84
C TRP A 15 -29.90 -57.17 -37.11
N ALA A 16 -31.15 -57.50 -36.85
CA ALA A 16 -32.28 -56.59 -36.95
C ALA A 16 -32.47 -55.70 -35.68
N CYS A 17 -31.87 -56.05 -34.52
CA CYS A 17 -31.84 -55.20 -33.34
C CYS A 17 -30.60 -54.28 -33.27
N ALA A 18 -29.66 -54.40 -34.25
CA ALA A 18 -28.48 -53.55 -34.33
C ALA A 18 -28.59 -52.38 -35.34
N THR A 19 -29.78 -52.05 -35.76
CA THR A 19 -30.05 -50.72 -36.32
C THR A 19 -30.20 -49.75 -35.18
N THR A 20 -29.07 -49.44 -34.51
CA THR A 20 -28.95 -48.21 -33.75
C THR A 20 -29.40 -47.07 -34.66
N ALA A 21 -30.46 -46.37 -34.25
CA ALA A 21 -30.83 -45.11 -34.84
C ALA A 21 -29.56 -44.22 -34.79
N ALA A 22 -28.87 -44.09 -35.88
CA ALA A 22 -27.86 -43.08 -36.04
C ALA A 22 -28.60 -41.76 -35.81
N ALA A 23 -28.50 -41.19 -34.62
CA ALA A 23 -29.05 -39.91 -34.33
C ALA A 23 -28.48 -38.96 -35.39
N GLN A 24 -29.35 -38.41 -36.24
CA GLN A 24 -28.90 -37.44 -37.22
C GLN A 24 -28.39 -36.24 -36.46
N LEU A 25 -27.07 -36.02 -36.51
CA LEU A 25 -26.44 -34.87 -35.88
C LEU A 25 -26.67 -33.61 -36.69
N CYS A 26 -26.90 -32.51 -36.01
CA CYS A 26 -26.94 -31.18 -36.54
C CYS A 26 -25.78 -30.40 -35.85
N THR A 27 -25.07 -29.59 -36.59
CA THR A 27 -24.00 -28.76 -36.02
C THR A 27 -24.51 -27.35 -35.76
N ILE A 28 -24.50 -26.96 -34.49
CA ILE A 28 -24.76 -25.57 -34.11
C ILE A 28 -23.45 -24.84 -34.14
N ASN A 29 -23.34 -23.88 -35.07
CA ASN A 29 -22.23 -22.93 -35.10
C ASN A 29 -22.65 -21.63 -34.42
N GLY A 30 -21.72 -20.95 -33.77
CA GLY A 30 -22.01 -19.69 -33.14
C GLY A 30 -20.80 -18.86 -32.84
N VAL A 31 -21.03 -17.58 -32.57
CA VAL A 31 -20.01 -16.65 -32.06
C VAL A 31 -20.42 -16.20 -30.68
N ILE A 32 -19.46 -16.18 -29.76
CA ILE A 32 -19.61 -15.66 -28.42
C ILE A 32 -18.75 -14.41 -28.31
N GLU A 33 -19.36 -13.30 -28.02
CA GLU A 33 -18.74 -11.97 -27.93
C GLU A 33 -19.14 -11.28 -26.64
N ASP A 34 -18.29 -10.37 -26.17
CA ASP A 34 -18.62 -9.45 -25.09
C ASP A 34 -19.79 -8.54 -25.53
N ALA A 35 -20.83 -8.44 -24.73
CA ALA A 35 -22.02 -7.68 -25.06
C ALA A 35 -21.77 -6.19 -25.19
N LEU A 36 -20.76 -5.68 -24.47
CA LEU A 36 -20.45 -4.26 -24.37
C LEU A 36 -19.39 -3.83 -25.42
N THR A 37 -18.35 -4.63 -25.60
CA THR A 37 -17.21 -4.31 -26.47
C THR A 37 -17.35 -4.93 -27.87
N GLY A 38 -18.16 -6.00 -28.02
CA GLY A 38 -18.24 -6.80 -29.25
C GLY A 38 -16.98 -7.64 -29.51
N GLU A 39 -16.03 -7.71 -28.55
CA GLU A 39 -14.84 -8.53 -28.69
C GLU A 39 -15.17 -10.02 -28.56
N PRO A 40 -14.55 -10.90 -29.36
CA PRO A 40 -14.77 -12.32 -29.26
C PRO A 40 -14.27 -12.89 -27.93
N LEU A 41 -15.08 -13.72 -27.27
CA LEU A 41 -14.71 -14.36 -26.01
C LEU A 41 -14.03 -15.71 -26.30
N ILE A 42 -12.72 -15.70 -26.24
CA ILE A 42 -11.85 -16.85 -26.54
C ILE A 42 -11.92 -17.86 -25.38
N GLY A 43 -12.20 -19.12 -25.68
CA GLY A 43 -12.27 -20.18 -24.67
C GLY A 43 -13.56 -20.15 -23.83
N ALA A 44 -14.59 -19.43 -24.25
CA ALA A 44 -15.92 -19.51 -23.66
C ALA A 44 -16.51 -20.91 -23.89
N TYR A 45 -17.13 -21.48 -22.86
CA TYR A 45 -17.66 -22.85 -22.90
C TYR A 45 -19.13 -22.84 -23.35
N VAL A 46 -19.43 -23.69 -24.32
CA VAL A 46 -20.78 -24.02 -24.74
C VAL A 46 -21.06 -25.46 -24.37
N LYS A 47 -22.11 -25.69 -23.58
CA LYS A 47 -22.50 -27.03 -23.10
C LYS A 47 -23.90 -27.34 -23.62
N SER A 48 -24.09 -28.58 -24.07
CA SER A 48 -25.41 -29.15 -24.40
C SER A 48 -25.47 -30.60 -23.92
N GLY A 49 -26.25 -30.89 -22.89
CA GLY A 49 -26.23 -32.20 -22.24
C GLY A 49 -24.83 -32.52 -21.70
N ASN A 50 -24.23 -33.62 -22.22
CA ASN A 50 -22.89 -34.05 -21.85
C ASN A 50 -21.81 -33.53 -22.82
N ALA A 51 -22.15 -32.88 -23.93
CA ALA A 51 -21.21 -32.31 -24.87
C ALA A 51 -20.79 -30.91 -24.43
N VAL A 52 -19.47 -30.62 -24.46
CA VAL A 52 -18.89 -29.29 -24.14
C VAL A 52 -17.87 -28.96 -25.22
N VAL A 53 -17.99 -27.76 -25.79
CA VAL A 53 -16.98 -27.19 -26.70
C VAL A 53 -16.55 -25.82 -26.17
N ALA A 54 -15.32 -25.42 -26.50
CA ALA A 54 -14.84 -24.07 -26.21
C ALA A 54 -14.80 -23.25 -27.50
N THR A 55 -15.00 -21.94 -27.42
CA THR A 55 -14.81 -21.04 -28.55
C THR A 55 -13.34 -20.94 -28.92
N ASP A 56 -13.12 -20.76 -30.22
CA ASP A 56 -11.81 -20.41 -30.77
C ASP A 56 -11.49 -18.91 -30.57
N PHE A 57 -10.44 -18.42 -31.25
CA PHE A 57 -9.95 -17.02 -31.10
C PHE A 57 -10.87 -15.97 -31.71
N ASP A 58 -11.75 -16.35 -32.62
CA ASP A 58 -12.78 -15.48 -33.19
C ASP A 58 -14.09 -15.60 -32.40
N GLY A 59 -14.03 -16.22 -31.21
CA GLY A 59 -15.19 -16.50 -30.36
C GLY A 59 -16.14 -17.53 -30.99
N VAL A 60 -15.71 -18.25 -32.06
CA VAL A 60 -16.55 -19.17 -32.79
C VAL A 60 -16.54 -20.55 -32.12
N PHE A 61 -17.69 -21.16 -32.07
CA PHE A 61 -17.83 -22.57 -31.67
C PHE A 61 -18.61 -23.37 -32.73
N ALA A 62 -18.32 -24.65 -32.76
CA ALA A 62 -19.10 -25.63 -33.55
C ALA A 62 -19.44 -26.81 -32.65
N MET A 63 -20.74 -26.99 -32.35
CA MET A 63 -21.21 -28.07 -31.45
C MET A 63 -22.12 -29.04 -32.17
N PRO A 64 -21.75 -30.30 -32.32
CA PRO A 64 -22.65 -31.32 -32.82
C PRO A 64 -23.69 -31.67 -31.75
N VAL A 65 -24.98 -31.59 -32.09
CA VAL A 65 -26.10 -31.92 -31.23
C VAL A 65 -27.06 -32.87 -31.97
N PRO A 66 -27.86 -33.69 -31.29
CA PRO A 66 -28.96 -34.41 -31.92
C PRO A 66 -29.94 -33.44 -32.59
N LYS A 67 -30.51 -33.77 -33.75
CA LYS A 67 -31.57 -33.00 -34.36
C LYS A 67 -32.73 -32.82 -33.41
N GLY A 68 -33.35 -31.63 -33.40
CA GLY A 68 -34.45 -31.24 -32.53
C GLY A 68 -34.05 -30.07 -31.66
N VAL A 69 -34.71 -29.90 -30.52
CA VAL A 69 -34.46 -28.80 -29.59
C VAL A 69 -33.26 -29.13 -28.69
N ALA A 70 -32.17 -28.38 -28.80
CA ALA A 70 -31.00 -28.45 -27.96
C ALA A 70 -30.98 -27.29 -26.99
N THR A 71 -30.66 -27.51 -25.72
CA THR A 71 -30.40 -26.48 -24.74
C THR A 71 -28.90 -26.22 -24.70
N LEU A 72 -28.48 -24.99 -25.05
CA LEU A 72 -27.11 -24.53 -24.96
C LEU A 72 -26.93 -23.69 -23.69
N GLU A 73 -25.98 -24.06 -22.86
CA GLU A 73 -25.49 -23.27 -21.73
C GLU A 73 -24.13 -22.71 -22.10
N VAL A 74 -24.04 -21.38 -22.18
CA VAL A 74 -22.82 -20.66 -22.51
C VAL A 74 -22.27 -20.04 -21.23
N SER A 75 -21.01 -20.31 -20.94
CA SER A 75 -20.33 -19.75 -19.75
C SER A 75 -18.90 -19.34 -20.06
N TYR A 76 -18.49 -18.21 -19.49
CA TYR A 76 -17.12 -17.71 -19.56
C TYR A 76 -16.74 -17.07 -18.24
N ILE A 77 -15.47 -17.19 -17.84
CA ILE A 77 -15.00 -16.62 -16.56
C ILE A 77 -15.14 -15.10 -16.59
N GLY A 78 -15.87 -14.54 -15.62
CA GLY A 78 -16.14 -13.11 -15.56
C GLY A 78 -17.39 -12.65 -16.30
N TYR A 79 -18.20 -13.57 -16.87
CA TYR A 79 -19.43 -13.26 -17.61
C TYR A 79 -20.63 -14.01 -17.06
N ALA A 80 -21.82 -13.40 -17.20
CA ALA A 80 -23.09 -14.05 -16.85
C ALA A 80 -23.34 -15.23 -17.79
N SER A 81 -23.60 -16.41 -17.22
CA SER A 81 -23.91 -17.57 -18.02
C SER A 81 -25.28 -17.40 -18.70
N GLN A 82 -25.36 -17.75 -19.98
CA GLN A 82 -26.59 -17.70 -20.76
C GLN A 82 -27.08 -19.11 -21.08
N VAL A 83 -28.38 -19.33 -20.93
CA VAL A 83 -29.01 -20.59 -21.36
C VAL A 83 -30.02 -20.26 -22.47
N ARG A 84 -29.87 -20.94 -23.63
CA ARG A 84 -30.73 -20.75 -24.79
C ARG A 84 -31.20 -22.08 -25.37
N GLN A 85 -32.47 -22.19 -25.62
CA GLN A 85 -33.03 -23.32 -26.38
C GLN A 85 -32.95 -23.01 -27.87
N VAL A 86 -32.44 -23.95 -28.65
CA VAL A 86 -32.18 -23.79 -30.08
C VAL A 86 -32.72 -25.00 -30.78
N GLU A 87 -33.52 -24.74 -31.82
CA GLU A 87 -34.02 -25.78 -32.71
C GLU A 87 -33.05 -26.02 -33.85
N CYS A 88 -32.58 -27.23 -34.00
CA CYS A 88 -31.58 -27.63 -35.01
C CYS A 88 -32.12 -28.77 -35.85
N GLU A 89 -32.84 -28.45 -36.94
CA GLU A 89 -33.45 -29.42 -37.87
C GLU A 89 -32.63 -29.65 -39.14
N GLY A 90 -31.84 -28.66 -39.57
CA GLY A 90 -30.97 -28.68 -40.75
C GLY A 90 -29.63 -29.39 -40.55
N ALA A 91 -28.69 -29.17 -41.46
CA ALA A 91 -27.32 -29.68 -41.33
C ALA A 91 -26.50 -28.76 -40.38
N SER A 92 -26.82 -27.47 -40.31
CA SER A 92 -26.20 -26.49 -39.38
C SER A 92 -27.12 -25.35 -39.09
N THR A 93 -26.95 -24.73 -37.89
CA THR A 93 -27.63 -23.51 -37.46
C THR A 93 -26.54 -22.55 -36.94
N SER A 94 -26.66 -21.24 -37.23
CA SER A 94 -25.70 -20.22 -36.77
C SER A 94 -26.34 -19.30 -35.73
N LEU A 95 -25.61 -19.02 -34.64
CA LEU A 95 -26.05 -18.26 -33.48
C LEU A 95 -24.99 -17.22 -33.07
N ARG A 96 -25.48 -16.16 -32.42
CA ARG A 96 -24.63 -15.20 -31.76
C ARG A 96 -25.06 -15.05 -30.30
N PHE A 97 -24.10 -15.20 -29.39
CA PHE A 97 -24.26 -14.96 -27.96
C PHE A 97 -23.48 -13.70 -27.59
N ARG A 98 -24.16 -12.73 -27.02
CA ARG A 98 -23.55 -11.56 -26.41
C ARG A 98 -23.54 -11.77 -24.93
N MET A 99 -22.36 -12.08 -24.39
CA MET A 99 -22.19 -12.33 -22.98
C MET A 99 -22.01 -11.00 -22.26
N GLU A 100 -22.83 -10.80 -21.26
CA GLU A 100 -22.68 -9.67 -20.36
C GLU A 100 -21.61 -9.98 -19.35
N THR A 101 -20.67 -9.07 -19.15
CA THR A 101 -19.70 -9.21 -18.09
C THR A 101 -20.44 -9.31 -16.76
N LEU A 102 -20.01 -10.19 -15.88
CA LEU A 102 -20.48 -10.22 -14.49
C LEU A 102 -20.05 -8.94 -13.70
N ILE A 103 -19.34 -8.03 -14.34
CA ILE A 103 -19.26 -6.65 -13.91
C ILE A 103 -20.64 -6.06 -14.18
N MET A 104 -21.47 -6.10 -13.15
CA MET A 104 -22.83 -5.55 -13.22
C MET A 104 -22.76 -4.12 -13.73
N GLU A 105 -23.77 -3.67 -14.47
CA GLU A 105 -23.93 -2.24 -14.79
C GLU A 105 -23.73 -1.36 -13.57
N GLU A 106 -24.08 -1.84 -12.39
CA GLU A 106 -23.85 -1.25 -11.09
C GLU A 106 -22.36 -1.03 -10.76
N ALA A 107 -21.48 -1.98 -11.06
CA ALA A 107 -20.03 -1.83 -10.84
C ALA A 107 -19.39 -0.89 -11.85
N VAL A 108 -19.84 -0.92 -13.10
CA VAL A 108 -19.39 0.02 -14.15
C VAL A 108 -19.79 1.45 -13.81
N VAL A 109 -21.00 1.65 -13.25
CA VAL A 109 -21.50 2.98 -12.91
C VAL A 109 -20.91 3.50 -11.60
N SER A 110 -20.68 2.64 -10.62
CA SER A 110 -20.29 3.05 -9.26
C SER A 110 -18.79 3.01 -8.99
N ALA A 111 -18.00 2.28 -9.78
CA ALA A 111 -16.58 2.02 -9.52
C ALA A 111 -15.64 2.48 -10.64
N ASP A 112 -16.08 3.28 -11.59
CA ASP A 112 -15.28 3.86 -12.67
C ASP A 112 -14.45 2.83 -13.47
N VAL A 113 -15.07 1.74 -13.84
CA VAL A 113 -14.41 0.68 -14.60
C VAL A 113 -14.17 1.13 -16.04
N VAL A 114 -12.92 1.06 -16.47
CA VAL A 114 -12.50 1.36 -17.84
C VAL A 114 -12.96 0.26 -18.79
N ILE A 115 -13.53 0.65 -19.90
CA ILE A 115 -14.01 -0.23 -20.96
C ILE A 115 -13.05 -0.20 -22.13
N SER A 116 -12.59 -1.38 -22.59
CA SER A 116 -11.71 -1.50 -23.74
C SER A 116 -12.34 -0.88 -24.99
N ARG A 117 -11.51 -0.24 -25.84
CA ARG A 117 -11.90 0.43 -27.09
C ARG A 117 -12.88 1.60 -26.97
N LYS A 118 -13.32 1.94 -25.73
CA LYS A 118 -14.19 3.10 -25.46
C LYS A 118 -13.47 4.12 -24.59
N THR A 119 -12.91 3.70 -23.48
CA THR A 119 -12.23 4.61 -22.56
C THR A 119 -10.77 4.82 -22.99
N PRO A 120 -10.33 6.05 -23.28
CA PRO A 120 -9.00 6.34 -23.83
C PRO A 120 -7.92 6.41 -22.74
N VAL A 121 -7.69 5.32 -22.02
CA VAL A 121 -6.66 5.23 -20.99
C VAL A 121 -5.92 3.89 -21.05
N ALA A 122 -4.67 3.86 -20.56
CA ALA A 122 -3.95 2.62 -20.33
C ALA A 122 -4.46 1.94 -19.06
N PHE A 123 -4.88 0.70 -19.16
CA PHE A 123 -5.31 -0.08 -18.01
C PHE A 123 -4.98 -1.56 -18.16
N THR A 124 -4.96 -2.24 -17.03
CA THR A 124 -4.81 -3.70 -16.94
C THR A 124 -5.84 -4.25 -15.97
N ASN A 125 -6.54 -5.30 -16.34
CA ASN A 125 -7.43 -6.05 -15.44
C ASN A 125 -6.69 -7.27 -14.92
N VAL A 126 -6.52 -7.36 -13.60
CA VAL A 126 -6.00 -8.54 -12.92
C VAL A 126 -7.20 -9.36 -12.46
N LEU A 127 -7.37 -10.52 -13.09
CA LEU A 127 -8.54 -11.38 -12.88
C LEU A 127 -8.42 -12.22 -11.60
N PRO A 128 -9.53 -12.67 -10.99
CA PRO A 128 -9.51 -13.49 -9.78
C PRO A 128 -8.67 -14.76 -9.93
N ALA A 129 -8.72 -15.40 -11.09
CA ALA A 129 -7.92 -16.58 -11.36
C ALA A 129 -6.42 -16.30 -11.26
N GLN A 130 -5.97 -15.17 -11.80
CA GLN A 130 -4.58 -14.74 -11.73
C GLN A 130 -4.17 -14.39 -10.29
N ILE A 131 -5.02 -13.65 -9.55
CA ILE A 131 -4.78 -13.35 -8.13
C ILE A 131 -4.61 -14.65 -7.34
N GLN A 132 -5.54 -15.58 -7.49
CA GLN A 132 -5.50 -16.86 -6.79
C GLN A 132 -4.32 -17.77 -7.19
N GLU A 133 -3.80 -17.65 -8.40
CA GLU A 133 -2.69 -18.46 -8.90
C GLU A 133 -1.33 -17.86 -8.54
N GLU A 134 -1.16 -16.53 -8.65
CA GLU A 134 0.13 -15.88 -8.58
C GLU A 134 0.41 -15.19 -7.23
N LEU A 135 -0.62 -14.84 -6.45
CA LEU A 135 -0.44 -14.13 -5.19
C LEU A 135 0.28 -14.99 -4.13
N ALA A 136 0.00 -16.29 -4.10
CA ALA A 136 0.64 -17.25 -3.20
C ALA A 136 0.61 -16.84 -1.71
N GLY A 137 -0.51 -16.25 -1.24
CA GLY A 137 -0.72 -15.84 0.15
C GLY A 137 0.02 -14.58 0.60
N ARG A 138 0.69 -13.89 -0.32
CA ARG A 138 1.35 -12.59 -0.09
C ARG A 138 0.33 -11.45 -0.11
N ASP A 139 0.78 -10.23 0.17
CA ASP A 139 -0.06 -9.04 0.10
C ASP A 139 -0.52 -8.74 -1.33
N LEU A 140 -1.75 -8.24 -1.46
CA LEU A 140 -2.41 -8.06 -2.76
C LEU A 140 -1.61 -7.23 -3.78
N PRO A 141 -0.89 -6.15 -3.43
CA PRO A 141 -0.10 -5.39 -4.41
C PRO A 141 0.93 -6.20 -5.18
N LEU A 142 1.46 -7.28 -4.60
CA LEU A 142 2.55 -8.04 -5.22
C LEU A 142 2.13 -8.76 -6.52
N VAL A 143 0.85 -9.04 -6.73
CA VAL A 143 0.36 -9.57 -7.99
C VAL A 143 0.39 -8.52 -9.10
N LEU A 144 0.38 -7.22 -8.74
CA LEU A 144 0.37 -6.11 -9.69
C LEU A 144 1.71 -5.93 -10.43
N ASN A 145 2.79 -6.56 -9.97
CA ASN A 145 4.07 -6.67 -10.70
C ASN A 145 3.92 -7.35 -12.09
N THR A 146 2.76 -7.87 -12.40
CA THR A 146 2.39 -8.37 -13.74
C THR A 146 1.88 -7.28 -14.67
N THR A 147 1.80 -6.04 -14.20
CA THR A 147 1.30 -4.87 -14.93
C THR A 147 2.48 -3.99 -15.34
N PRO A 148 2.52 -3.43 -16.57
CA PRO A 148 3.59 -2.54 -16.99
C PRO A 148 3.71 -1.31 -16.09
N GLY A 149 4.95 -0.92 -15.76
CA GLY A 149 5.24 0.27 -14.96
C GLY A 149 4.81 0.20 -13.50
N VAL A 150 4.42 -0.98 -13.01
CA VAL A 150 4.13 -1.23 -11.59
C VAL A 150 5.31 -1.93 -10.94
N TYR A 151 5.71 -1.40 -9.80
CA TYR A 151 6.71 -2.00 -8.92
C TYR A 151 6.13 -2.14 -7.52
N ALA A 152 6.01 -3.37 -7.03
CA ALA A 152 5.50 -3.66 -5.70
C ALA A 152 6.48 -4.55 -4.94
N THR A 153 6.78 -4.18 -3.70
CA THR A 153 7.72 -4.86 -2.80
C THR A 153 7.09 -5.10 -1.44
N GLN A 154 7.72 -5.95 -0.64
CA GLN A 154 7.49 -6.08 0.80
C GLN A 154 8.72 -5.52 1.52
N GLN A 155 8.61 -4.33 2.09
CA GLN A 155 9.66 -3.78 2.92
C GLN A 155 9.96 -4.71 4.09
N GLY A 156 11.22 -4.82 4.48
CA GLY A 156 11.61 -5.70 5.58
C GLY A 156 11.24 -7.18 5.38
N GLY A 157 10.34 -7.49 4.43
CA GLY A 157 9.94 -8.85 4.04
C GLY A 157 8.75 -9.41 4.81
N GLY A 158 8.13 -8.65 5.73
CA GLY A 158 6.98 -9.07 6.51
C GLY A 158 5.66 -9.06 5.75
N ASP A 159 4.67 -9.80 6.25
CA ASP A 159 3.29 -9.69 5.80
C ASP A 159 2.70 -8.35 6.25
N GLY A 160 2.06 -7.62 5.35
CA GLY A 160 1.44 -6.34 5.63
C GLY A 160 2.30 -5.12 5.29
N ASP A 161 3.58 -5.30 5.02
CA ASP A 161 4.53 -4.23 4.71
C ASP A 161 4.63 -3.94 3.20
N ALA A 162 3.66 -4.38 2.40
CA ALA A 162 3.68 -4.16 0.96
C ALA A 162 3.61 -2.68 0.59
N ARG A 163 4.37 -2.32 -0.42
CA ARG A 163 4.31 -1.01 -1.11
C ARG A 163 4.09 -1.20 -2.59
N VAL A 164 3.48 -0.21 -3.22
CA VAL A 164 3.26 -0.20 -4.67
C VAL A 164 3.55 1.18 -5.23
N THR A 165 4.26 1.18 -6.35
CA THR A 165 4.48 2.37 -7.18
C THR A 165 3.93 2.11 -8.58
N ILE A 166 3.41 3.14 -9.23
CA ILE A 166 3.01 3.10 -10.63
C ILE A 166 3.74 4.24 -11.35
N ARG A 167 4.57 3.91 -12.35
CA ARG A 167 5.37 4.89 -13.11
C ARG A 167 6.24 5.79 -12.21
N GLY A 168 6.74 5.24 -11.09
CA GLY A 168 7.54 5.96 -10.10
C GLY A 168 6.74 6.87 -9.15
N PHE A 169 5.41 6.86 -9.24
CA PHE A 169 4.56 7.50 -8.25
C PHE A 169 4.26 6.51 -7.13
N ASP A 170 4.62 6.87 -5.91
CA ASP A 170 4.32 6.06 -4.73
C ASP A 170 2.81 6.00 -4.43
N GLN A 171 2.42 5.10 -3.53
CA GLN A 171 1.01 4.83 -3.24
C GLN A 171 0.24 6.01 -2.64
N THR A 172 0.91 7.04 -2.08
CA THR A 172 0.26 8.28 -1.59
C THR A 172 -0.29 9.13 -2.72
N ASN A 173 0.22 8.88 -3.93
CA ASN A 173 -0.11 9.58 -5.17
C ASN A 173 -0.96 8.74 -6.14
N LEU A 174 -1.41 7.57 -5.67
CA LEU A 174 -2.35 6.68 -6.35
C LEU A 174 -3.71 6.75 -5.66
N ALA A 175 -4.80 6.64 -6.41
CA ALA A 175 -6.10 6.39 -5.81
C ALA A 175 -6.32 4.87 -5.69
N VAL A 176 -6.37 4.37 -4.46
CA VAL A 176 -6.73 2.98 -4.19
C VAL A 176 -8.18 2.93 -3.73
N MET A 177 -9.00 2.16 -4.43
CA MET A 177 -10.43 2.09 -4.16
C MET A 177 -10.89 0.64 -3.97
N VAL A 178 -11.82 0.44 -3.05
CA VAL A 178 -12.56 -0.83 -2.90
C VAL A 178 -14.04 -0.54 -3.15
N ASP A 179 -14.60 -1.17 -4.17
CA ASP A 179 -15.98 -0.93 -4.63
C ASP A 179 -16.30 0.56 -4.84
N GLY A 180 -15.33 1.35 -5.33
CA GLY A 180 -15.46 2.79 -5.57
C GLY A 180 -15.30 3.68 -4.33
N VAL A 181 -15.08 3.11 -3.13
CA VAL A 181 -14.76 3.86 -1.92
C VAL A 181 -13.24 4.03 -1.83
N PRO A 182 -12.72 5.25 -1.69
CA PRO A 182 -11.29 5.50 -1.52
C PRO A 182 -10.76 4.97 -0.20
N MET A 183 -9.57 4.35 -0.24
CA MET A 183 -8.95 3.70 0.91
C MET A 183 -7.70 4.43 1.43
N ASN A 184 -7.19 5.40 0.67
CA ASN A 184 -6.05 6.20 1.09
C ASN A 184 -6.39 6.99 2.36
N ASP A 185 -5.47 6.98 3.31
CA ASP A 185 -5.55 7.79 4.52
C ASP A 185 -5.64 9.27 4.17
N MET A 186 -6.44 10.04 4.92
CA MET A 186 -6.73 11.44 4.57
C MET A 186 -5.68 12.43 5.06
N GLU A 187 -4.80 12.03 5.99
CA GLU A 187 -3.70 12.88 6.48
C GLU A 187 -2.44 12.72 5.65
N ASN A 188 -2.06 11.46 5.36
CA ASN A 188 -0.78 11.13 4.75
C ASN A 188 -0.88 10.45 3.38
N GLY A 189 -2.08 10.07 2.93
CA GLY A 189 -2.31 9.43 1.63
C GLY A 189 -1.92 7.95 1.56
N TRP A 190 -1.36 7.34 2.61
CA TRP A 190 -0.92 5.95 2.62
C TRP A 190 -2.07 4.95 2.55
N VAL A 191 -1.78 3.76 2.01
CA VAL A 191 -2.60 2.56 2.13
C VAL A 191 -1.80 1.51 2.87
N TYR A 192 -2.22 1.17 4.08
CA TYR A 192 -1.60 0.15 4.91
C TYR A 192 -2.20 -1.21 4.56
N TRP A 193 -1.48 -1.99 3.74
CA TRP A 193 -1.99 -3.24 3.16
C TRP A 193 -2.25 -4.34 4.19
N SER A 194 -1.63 -4.27 5.36
CA SER A 194 -1.94 -5.14 6.52
C SER A 194 -3.42 -5.09 6.91
N ASN A 195 -4.08 -3.94 6.77
CA ASN A 195 -5.50 -3.77 7.09
C ASN A 195 -6.44 -4.50 6.12
N TRP A 196 -5.92 -5.02 5.02
CA TRP A 196 -6.66 -5.66 3.94
C TRP A 196 -6.31 -7.15 3.78
N ALA A 197 -5.74 -7.78 4.82
CA ALA A 197 -5.50 -9.21 4.84
C ALA A 197 -6.80 -9.98 4.56
N GLY A 198 -6.78 -10.92 3.61
CA GLY A 198 -7.97 -11.68 3.20
C GLY A 198 -8.87 -10.99 2.16
N LEU A 199 -8.57 -9.75 1.74
CA LEU A 199 -9.28 -9.10 0.63
C LEU A 199 -9.20 -9.92 -0.66
N ASP A 200 -8.09 -10.62 -0.90
CA ASP A 200 -7.85 -11.53 -2.04
C ASP A 200 -8.91 -12.63 -2.18
N LEU A 201 -9.57 -13.02 -1.09
CA LEU A 201 -10.62 -14.03 -1.08
C LEU A 201 -11.94 -13.54 -1.68
N VAL A 202 -12.15 -12.23 -1.70
CA VAL A 202 -13.38 -11.59 -2.14
C VAL A 202 -13.21 -10.72 -3.37
N VAL A 203 -11.97 -10.54 -3.85
CA VAL A 203 -11.71 -9.76 -5.06
C VAL A 203 -12.29 -10.47 -6.27
N ARG A 204 -13.11 -9.74 -7.01
CA ARG A 204 -13.70 -10.14 -8.28
C ARG A 204 -12.87 -9.69 -9.47
N THR A 205 -12.31 -8.50 -9.39
CA THR A 205 -11.33 -7.98 -10.35
C THR A 205 -10.56 -6.83 -9.70
N THR A 206 -9.30 -6.68 -10.08
CA THR A 206 -8.52 -5.48 -9.78
C THR A 206 -8.17 -4.80 -11.10
N GLN A 207 -8.68 -3.59 -11.30
CA GLN A 207 -8.33 -2.79 -12.45
C GLN A 207 -7.28 -1.76 -12.07
N VAL A 208 -6.14 -1.81 -12.74
CA VAL A 208 -5.06 -0.83 -12.60
C VAL A 208 -5.14 0.13 -13.80
N GLN A 209 -5.54 1.35 -13.55
CA GLN A 209 -5.49 2.45 -14.53
C GLN A 209 -4.19 3.21 -14.29
N ARG A 210 -3.39 3.38 -15.33
CA ARG A 210 -2.07 4.04 -15.24
C ARG A 210 -2.17 5.49 -15.70
N GLY A 211 -1.46 6.40 -15.01
CA GLY A 211 -1.51 7.84 -15.28
C GLY A 211 -2.79 8.49 -14.76
N LEU A 212 -3.26 9.52 -15.43
CA LEU A 212 -4.38 10.35 -14.97
C LEU A 212 -5.72 9.63 -14.80
N GLY A 213 -5.86 8.44 -15.39
CA GLY A 213 -7.09 7.67 -15.36
C GLY A 213 -8.30 8.41 -15.95
N ALA A 214 -9.39 7.69 -16.15
CA ALA A 214 -10.70 8.27 -16.49
C ALA A 214 -11.62 8.37 -15.28
N SER A 215 -11.06 8.42 -14.08
CA SER A 215 -11.83 8.42 -12.83
C SER A 215 -12.84 9.55 -12.79
N LYS A 216 -14.10 9.20 -12.53
CA LYS A 216 -15.24 10.10 -12.32
C LYS A 216 -15.29 10.66 -10.89
N LEU A 217 -14.27 10.43 -10.07
CA LEU A 217 -14.17 10.96 -8.71
C LEU A 217 -13.40 12.29 -8.72
N ALA A 218 -13.75 13.15 -7.78
CA ALA A 218 -13.04 14.40 -7.57
C ALA A 218 -11.65 14.22 -6.92
N ILE A 219 -11.19 12.96 -6.70
CA ILE A 219 -9.90 12.65 -6.09
C ILE A 219 -8.77 12.90 -7.10
N PRO A 220 -7.81 13.76 -6.78
CA PRO A 220 -6.68 14.03 -7.64
C PRO A 220 -5.65 12.89 -7.55
N SER A 221 -5.79 11.86 -8.37
CA SER A 221 -4.79 10.81 -8.57
C SER A 221 -3.81 11.21 -9.66
N VAL A 222 -2.52 11.17 -9.37
CA VAL A 222 -1.45 11.54 -10.29
C VAL A 222 -0.87 10.33 -11.03
N GLY A 223 -0.48 9.31 -10.27
CA GLY A 223 0.20 8.13 -10.82
C GLY A 223 -0.74 7.08 -11.41
N GLY A 224 -1.99 7.04 -10.96
CA GLY A 224 -2.98 6.05 -11.43
C GLY A 224 -4.01 5.66 -10.39
N THR A 225 -4.88 4.75 -10.78
CA THR A 225 -5.94 4.24 -9.92
C THR A 225 -5.87 2.73 -9.83
N ILE A 226 -5.91 2.19 -8.62
CA ILE A 226 -6.09 0.76 -8.35
C ILE A 226 -7.52 0.59 -7.85
N ASN A 227 -8.38 0.01 -8.69
CA ASN A 227 -9.78 -0.19 -8.37
C ASN A 227 -10.06 -1.68 -8.12
N ILE A 228 -10.36 -2.02 -6.88
CA ILE A 228 -10.61 -3.38 -6.42
C ILE A 228 -12.12 -3.57 -6.29
N LEU A 229 -12.68 -4.47 -7.09
CA LEU A 229 -14.09 -4.82 -7.03
C LEU A 229 -14.27 -6.11 -6.26
N THR A 230 -15.16 -6.09 -5.27
CA THR A 230 -15.46 -7.24 -4.41
C THR A 230 -16.77 -7.91 -4.81
N GLY A 231 -16.86 -9.22 -4.57
CA GLY A 231 -18.08 -10.00 -4.84
C GLY A 231 -17.78 -11.48 -4.96
N GLY A 232 -18.83 -12.30 -4.94
CA GLY A 232 -18.74 -13.74 -5.20
C GLY A 232 -19.30 -14.10 -6.57
N ASP A 233 -19.32 -15.40 -6.90
CA ASP A 233 -20.11 -15.93 -8.01
C ASP A 233 -21.59 -15.91 -7.60
N GLU A 234 -22.22 -14.76 -7.82
CA GLU A 234 -23.64 -14.50 -7.45
C GLU A 234 -24.62 -15.34 -8.28
N SER A 235 -24.15 -15.96 -9.36
CA SER A 235 -24.91 -16.94 -10.14
C SER A 235 -24.96 -18.32 -9.48
N ALA A 236 -24.03 -18.58 -8.55
CA ALA A 236 -23.96 -19.84 -7.80
C ALA A 236 -24.99 -19.87 -6.69
N ASN A 237 -26.21 -20.30 -7.02
CA ASN A 237 -27.30 -20.43 -6.09
C ASN A 237 -26.99 -21.48 -5.00
N GLY A 238 -26.56 -21.01 -3.82
CA GLY A 238 -26.18 -21.84 -2.67
C GLY A 238 -24.85 -22.55 -2.86
N SER A 239 -23.72 -21.82 -2.77
CA SER A 239 -22.37 -22.38 -2.74
C SER A 239 -21.70 -22.17 -1.39
N ILE A 240 -20.92 -23.14 -0.94
CA ILE A 240 -20.00 -23.04 0.19
C ILE A 240 -18.61 -23.50 -0.29
N ASN A 241 -17.59 -22.72 0.03
CA ASN A 241 -16.19 -23.05 -0.24
C ASN A 241 -15.42 -23.10 1.07
N TYR A 242 -14.68 -24.18 1.25
CA TYR A 242 -13.68 -24.30 2.29
C TYR A 242 -12.30 -24.35 1.62
N GLN A 243 -11.40 -23.45 2.02
CA GLN A 243 -10.03 -23.34 1.52
C GLN A 243 -9.05 -23.56 2.65
N ALA A 244 -8.12 -24.49 2.46
CA ALA A 244 -6.98 -24.73 3.33
C ALA A 244 -5.69 -24.48 2.54
N GLU A 245 -4.76 -23.74 3.13
CA GLU A 245 -3.45 -23.46 2.56
C GLU A 245 -2.35 -23.72 3.56
N MET A 246 -1.22 -24.17 3.08
CA MET A 246 0.01 -24.38 3.85
C MET A 246 1.23 -24.06 3.00
N GLY A 247 2.34 -23.73 3.63
CA GLY A 247 3.54 -23.43 2.87
C GLY A 247 4.80 -23.22 3.70
N SER A 248 5.83 -22.69 3.03
CA SER A 248 7.12 -22.37 3.65
C SER A 248 6.95 -21.46 4.84
N TYR A 249 7.86 -21.54 5.81
CA TYR A 249 7.93 -20.70 7.00
C TYR A 249 6.66 -20.76 7.86
N GLY A 250 6.10 -21.96 8.04
CA GLY A 250 4.92 -22.17 8.86
C GLY A 250 3.65 -21.47 8.37
N TYR A 251 3.62 -21.04 7.10
CA TYR A 251 2.41 -20.44 6.55
C TYR A 251 1.23 -21.38 6.59
N TYR A 252 0.12 -20.88 7.10
CA TYR A 252 -1.12 -21.58 7.23
C TYR A 252 -2.30 -20.63 7.07
N ARG A 253 -3.31 -21.01 6.28
CA ARG A 253 -4.57 -20.25 6.14
C ARG A 253 -5.75 -21.20 6.02
N ASN A 254 -6.82 -20.93 6.76
CA ASN A 254 -8.13 -21.53 6.55
C ASN A 254 -9.16 -20.46 6.27
N SER A 255 -10.02 -20.73 5.30
CA SER A 255 -11.06 -19.80 4.93
C SER A 255 -12.34 -20.54 4.62
N LEU A 256 -13.46 -19.98 5.08
CA LEU A 256 -14.80 -20.44 4.77
C LEU A 256 -15.56 -19.31 4.10
N SER A 257 -16.14 -19.57 2.93
CA SER A 257 -16.95 -18.60 2.21
C SER A 257 -18.25 -19.24 1.71
N GLY A 258 -19.28 -18.43 1.53
CA GLY A 258 -20.52 -18.93 0.98
C GLY A 258 -21.38 -17.84 0.36
N VAL A 259 -22.12 -18.19 -0.69
CA VAL A 259 -23.08 -17.33 -1.36
C VAL A 259 -24.45 -17.99 -1.35
N PHE A 260 -25.46 -17.30 -0.83
CA PHE A 260 -26.84 -17.75 -0.77
C PHE A 260 -27.76 -16.71 -1.41
N GLY A 261 -28.77 -17.18 -2.14
CA GLY A 261 -29.69 -16.33 -2.88
C GLY A 261 -29.28 -16.22 -4.35
N ASN A 262 -29.88 -15.29 -5.05
CA ASN A 262 -29.59 -15.03 -6.46
C ASN A 262 -29.61 -13.53 -6.79
N GLN A 263 -29.12 -13.19 -7.96
CA GLN A 263 -29.00 -11.81 -8.43
C GLN A 263 -30.36 -11.10 -8.53
N ASP A 264 -31.43 -11.81 -8.90
CA ASP A 264 -32.76 -11.21 -9.15
C ASP A 264 -33.53 -10.88 -7.87
N LYS A 265 -33.38 -11.71 -6.83
CA LYS A 265 -34.15 -11.57 -5.57
C LYS A 265 -33.34 -11.01 -4.41
N GLY A 266 -32.04 -11.06 -4.53
CA GLY A 266 -31.09 -10.70 -3.52
C GLY A 266 -30.22 -11.87 -3.08
N PHE A 267 -29.04 -11.57 -2.58
CA PHE A 267 -28.06 -12.55 -2.11
C PHE A 267 -27.38 -12.12 -0.82
N LEU A 268 -26.77 -13.09 -0.18
CA LEU A 268 -25.86 -12.93 0.94
C LEU A 268 -24.55 -13.63 0.61
N HIS A 269 -23.43 -12.92 0.65
CA HIS A 269 -22.09 -13.46 0.53
C HIS A 269 -21.32 -13.21 1.82
N PHE A 270 -20.71 -14.24 2.38
CA PHE A 270 -19.86 -14.14 3.56
C PHE A 270 -18.51 -14.83 3.35
N VAL A 271 -17.49 -14.31 4.01
CA VAL A 271 -16.15 -14.93 4.12
C VAL A 271 -15.67 -14.77 5.55
N GLY A 272 -15.08 -15.83 6.09
CA GLY A 272 -14.28 -15.82 7.31
C GLY A 272 -12.96 -16.50 7.05
N SER A 273 -11.85 -15.94 7.52
CA SER A 273 -10.49 -16.45 7.30
C SER A 273 -9.61 -16.25 8.53
N TYR A 274 -8.73 -17.22 8.76
CA TYR A 274 -7.61 -17.14 9.68
C TYR A 274 -6.31 -17.46 8.93
N LYS A 275 -5.29 -16.63 9.11
CA LYS A 275 -3.95 -16.74 8.51
C LYS A 275 -2.89 -16.64 9.59
N SER A 276 -1.87 -17.48 9.52
CA SER A 276 -0.67 -17.40 10.36
C SER A 276 0.57 -17.70 9.54
N ASN A 277 1.69 -17.05 9.88
CA ASN A 277 2.97 -17.20 9.20
C ASN A 277 4.10 -16.89 10.19
N GLN A 278 5.18 -17.67 10.17
CA GLN A 278 6.37 -17.40 10.98
C GLN A 278 7.31 -16.35 10.34
N GLY A 279 7.12 -16.07 9.02
CA GLY A 279 8.02 -15.21 8.27
C GLY A 279 9.32 -15.91 7.87
N PHE A 280 10.00 -15.38 6.87
CA PHE A 280 11.29 -15.92 6.41
C PHE A 280 12.49 -15.36 7.17
N ALA A 281 12.31 -14.29 7.89
CA ALA A 281 13.30 -13.73 8.81
C ALA A 281 12.78 -13.79 10.25
N ASP A 282 13.71 -13.81 11.17
CA ASP A 282 13.42 -13.87 12.60
C ASP A 282 12.55 -12.68 13.02
N GLY A 283 11.52 -12.97 13.81
CA GLY A 283 10.62 -11.96 14.33
C GLY A 283 9.63 -11.37 13.32
N LEU A 284 9.45 -11.98 12.13
CA LEU A 284 8.43 -11.60 11.14
C LEU A 284 7.15 -12.42 11.24
N GLU A 285 6.85 -12.94 12.42
CA GLU A 285 5.61 -13.68 12.66
C GLU A 285 4.40 -12.79 12.36
N SER A 286 3.40 -13.37 11.70
CA SER A 286 2.14 -12.68 11.43
C SER A 286 0.94 -13.54 11.76
N GLU A 287 -0.09 -12.90 12.25
CA GLU A 287 -1.40 -13.48 12.51
C GLU A 287 -2.49 -12.51 12.06
N ALA A 288 -3.44 -13.00 11.27
CA ALA A 288 -4.53 -12.18 10.80
C ALA A 288 -5.84 -12.97 10.73
N TYR A 289 -6.91 -12.35 11.17
CA TYR A 289 -8.27 -12.77 10.89
C TYR A 289 -8.84 -11.88 9.79
N ALA A 290 -9.81 -12.38 9.05
CA ALA A 290 -10.56 -11.58 8.11
C ALA A 290 -12.02 -12.00 8.09
N TYR A 291 -12.91 -11.02 8.00
CA TYR A 291 -14.32 -11.26 7.74
C TYR A 291 -14.82 -10.33 6.63
N TYR A 292 -15.76 -10.83 5.87
CA TYR A 292 -16.47 -10.09 4.85
C TYR A 292 -17.93 -10.54 4.85
N LEU A 293 -18.84 -9.57 4.76
CA LEU A 293 -20.25 -9.82 4.61
C LEU A 293 -20.80 -8.81 3.60
N LYS A 294 -21.44 -9.30 2.54
CA LYS A 294 -22.16 -8.47 1.57
C LYS A 294 -23.58 -9.00 1.39
N GLY A 295 -24.54 -8.18 1.69
CA GLY A 295 -25.95 -8.43 1.42
C GLY A 295 -26.45 -7.49 0.33
N ARG A 296 -27.33 -7.98 -0.56
CA ARG A 296 -27.98 -7.18 -1.59
C ARG A 296 -29.44 -7.55 -1.71
N LYS A 297 -30.29 -6.55 -1.96
CA LYS A 297 -31.70 -6.75 -2.23
C LYS A 297 -32.22 -5.68 -3.19
N THR A 298 -33.00 -6.12 -4.20
CA THR A 298 -33.71 -5.23 -5.10
C THR A 298 -35.09 -4.94 -4.54
N VAL A 299 -35.48 -3.68 -4.46
CA VAL A 299 -36.79 -3.22 -3.97
C VAL A 299 -37.31 -2.15 -4.93
N GLY A 300 -38.25 -2.52 -5.82
CA GLY A 300 -38.72 -1.65 -6.89
C GLY A 300 -37.55 -1.25 -7.80
N ASN A 301 -37.33 0.04 -7.98
CA ASN A 301 -36.26 0.59 -8.81
C ASN A 301 -34.95 0.80 -8.03
N HIS A 302 -34.85 0.36 -6.78
CA HIS A 302 -33.69 0.48 -5.93
C HIS A 302 -32.97 -0.85 -5.81
N ASN A 303 -31.65 -0.81 -5.87
CA ASN A 303 -30.78 -1.93 -5.63
C ASN A 303 -29.90 -1.62 -4.42
N LEU A 304 -30.35 -2.09 -3.26
CA LEU A 304 -29.72 -1.81 -1.98
C LEU A 304 -28.65 -2.86 -1.68
N SER A 305 -27.48 -2.44 -1.31
CA SER A 305 -26.41 -3.31 -0.82
C SER A 305 -25.80 -2.80 0.47
N PHE A 306 -25.44 -3.76 1.33
CA PHE A 306 -24.70 -3.57 2.56
C PHE A 306 -23.43 -4.40 2.47
N THR A 307 -22.28 -3.81 2.79
CA THR A 307 -21.00 -4.51 2.81
C THR A 307 -20.25 -4.15 4.08
N THR A 308 -19.65 -5.13 4.73
CA THR A 308 -18.67 -4.90 5.79
C THR A 308 -17.45 -5.79 5.60
N PHE A 309 -16.30 -5.25 5.86
CA PHE A 309 -15.00 -5.93 5.81
C PHE A 309 -14.15 -5.50 7.01
N GLY A 310 -13.39 -6.41 7.55
CA GLY A 310 -12.39 -6.11 8.57
C GLY A 310 -11.37 -7.23 8.68
N ALA A 311 -10.14 -6.83 9.00
CA ALA A 311 -9.00 -7.73 9.11
C ALA A 311 -8.13 -7.36 10.33
N PRO A 312 -8.55 -7.74 11.57
CA PRO A 312 -7.67 -7.59 12.71
C PRO A 312 -6.41 -8.43 12.51
N GLN A 313 -5.25 -7.81 12.73
CA GLN A 313 -3.96 -8.42 12.47
C GLN A 313 -2.90 -7.98 13.48
N ARG A 314 -1.87 -8.82 13.64
CA ARG A 314 -0.61 -8.53 14.30
C ARG A 314 0.53 -9.12 13.48
N HIS A 315 1.60 -8.35 13.31
CA HIS A 315 2.80 -8.83 12.65
C HIS A 315 4.05 -8.18 13.21
N GLY A 316 5.14 -8.95 13.21
CA GLY A 316 6.47 -8.45 13.50
C GLY A 316 7.10 -7.80 12.28
N GLN A 317 8.01 -6.86 12.53
CA GLN A 317 8.66 -6.09 11.49
C GLN A 317 10.18 -6.17 11.60
N ARG A 318 10.83 -6.05 10.46
CA ARG A 318 12.24 -5.71 10.31
C ARG A 318 12.28 -4.31 9.69
N SER A 319 12.31 -3.28 10.53
CA SER A 319 12.00 -1.92 10.12
C SER A 319 13.19 -1.11 9.66
N TYR A 320 14.42 -1.56 9.93
CA TYR A 320 15.62 -0.88 9.44
C TYR A 320 16.27 -1.68 8.32
N GLN A 321 16.71 -0.96 7.31
CA GLN A 321 17.61 -1.46 6.30
C GLN A 321 18.95 -1.76 6.95
N MET A 322 19.61 -2.80 6.46
CA MET A 322 20.94 -3.20 6.92
C MET A 322 21.92 -3.12 5.76
N GLN A 323 23.19 -3.02 6.10
CA GLN A 323 24.23 -2.99 5.09
C GLN A 323 24.35 -4.32 4.37
N VAL A 324 24.74 -4.31 3.09
CA VAL A 324 24.75 -5.53 2.27
C VAL A 324 25.67 -6.61 2.86
N TYR A 325 26.83 -6.23 3.39
CA TYR A 325 27.79 -7.20 3.98
C TYR A 325 27.28 -7.85 5.27
N GLU A 326 26.35 -7.22 5.97
CA GLU A 326 25.71 -7.83 7.15
C GLU A 326 24.86 -9.02 6.74
N TYR A 327 24.24 -8.97 5.55
CA TYR A 327 23.54 -10.12 4.97
C TYR A 327 24.50 -11.14 4.34
N ASP A 328 25.41 -10.69 3.47
CA ASP A 328 26.23 -11.56 2.65
C ASP A 328 27.45 -10.79 2.08
N THR A 329 28.64 -11.13 2.55
CA THR A 329 29.88 -10.49 2.11
C THR A 329 30.25 -10.82 0.68
N ASP A 330 29.90 -12.02 0.18
CA ASP A 330 30.12 -12.40 -1.23
C ASP A 330 29.23 -11.58 -2.16
N LEU A 331 27.99 -11.29 -1.74
CA LEU A 331 27.12 -10.38 -2.47
C LEU A 331 27.71 -8.98 -2.51
N ALA A 332 28.11 -8.45 -1.36
CA ALA A 332 28.72 -7.11 -1.28
C ALA A 332 29.98 -7.02 -2.16
N GLN A 333 30.88 -7.98 -2.09
CA GLN A 333 32.09 -8.03 -2.91
C GLN A 333 31.77 -8.08 -4.42
N ARG A 334 30.78 -8.88 -4.83
CA ARG A 334 30.35 -8.92 -6.24
C ARG A 334 29.81 -7.58 -6.73
N LEU A 335 29.08 -6.87 -5.90
CA LEU A 335 28.52 -5.57 -6.24
C LEU A 335 29.61 -4.50 -6.41
N ILE A 336 30.68 -4.59 -5.64
CA ILE A 336 31.84 -3.67 -5.72
C ILE A 336 32.77 -4.03 -6.89
N SER A 337 32.83 -5.30 -7.29
CA SER A 337 33.72 -5.76 -8.36
C SER A 337 33.47 -5.06 -9.70
N ASP A 338 32.26 -4.55 -9.94
CA ASP A 338 31.91 -3.80 -11.14
C ASP A 338 32.58 -2.41 -11.17
N GLU A 339 33.11 -1.92 -10.03
CA GLU A 339 33.80 -0.63 -9.91
C GLU A 339 35.33 -0.73 -10.09
N GLY A 340 35.87 -1.92 -10.10
CA GLY A 340 37.28 -2.21 -10.35
C GLY A 340 38.00 -2.87 -9.18
N GLN A 341 39.22 -3.33 -9.44
CA GLN A 341 40.02 -4.13 -8.48
C GLN A 341 40.41 -3.31 -7.23
N ALA A 342 40.66 -2.00 -7.38
CA ALA A 342 41.03 -1.16 -6.24
C ALA A 342 39.91 -1.08 -5.20
N SER A 343 38.66 -0.95 -5.63
CA SER A 343 37.47 -0.95 -4.73
C SER A 343 37.30 -2.30 -4.04
N VAL A 344 37.57 -3.41 -4.72
CA VAL A 344 37.56 -4.76 -4.12
C VAL A 344 38.63 -4.91 -3.07
N ASP A 345 39.86 -4.43 -3.32
CA ASP A 345 40.99 -4.51 -2.38
C ASP A 345 40.70 -3.69 -1.12
N GLU A 346 40.17 -2.47 -1.26
CA GLU A 346 39.74 -1.61 -0.17
C GLU A 346 38.60 -2.25 0.63
N TYR A 347 37.59 -2.83 -0.02
CA TYR A 347 36.52 -3.56 0.64
C TYR A 347 37.03 -4.73 1.47
N ASN A 348 37.97 -5.54 0.92
CA ASN A 348 38.54 -6.66 1.63
C ASN A 348 39.33 -6.20 2.88
N GLU A 349 40.07 -5.10 2.78
CA GLU A 349 40.80 -4.53 3.92
C GLU A 349 39.85 -4.10 5.05
N VAL A 350 38.69 -3.51 4.70
CA VAL A 350 37.68 -3.13 5.68
C VAL A 350 37.01 -4.36 6.29
N VAL A 351 36.58 -5.34 5.49
CA VAL A 351 35.92 -6.57 5.98
C VAL A 351 36.89 -7.34 6.89
N ASP A 352 38.16 -7.43 6.54
CA ASP A 352 39.18 -8.07 7.36
C ASP A 352 39.47 -7.29 8.66
N GLY A 353 39.26 -5.97 8.64
CA GLY A 353 39.39 -5.10 9.81
C GLY A 353 38.15 -5.09 10.73
N LEU A 354 37.01 -5.65 10.28
CA LEU A 354 35.83 -5.76 11.13
C LEU A 354 36.13 -6.69 12.32
N SER A 355 35.84 -6.23 13.53
CA SER A 355 36.03 -7.00 14.73
C SER A 355 35.15 -8.27 14.75
N GLU A 356 35.54 -9.29 15.54
CA GLU A 356 34.72 -10.50 15.73
C GLU A 356 33.29 -10.19 16.25
N THR A 357 33.08 -9.00 16.80
CA THR A 357 31.79 -8.52 17.30
C THR A 357 30.98 -7.83 16.19
N SER A 358 31.54 -7.60 15.01
CA SER A 358 30.84 -6.99 13.88
C SER A 358 29.87 -7.99 13.24
N ILE A 359 28.72 -7.47 12.76
CA ILE A 359 27.69 -8.29 12.12
C ILE A 359 28.07 -8.48 10.66
N VAL A 360 28.48 -9.68 10.29
CA VAL A 360 28.79 -10.06 8.91
C VAL A 360 28.19 -11.43 8.58
N ASN A 361 27.77 -11.64 7.35
CA ASN A 361 27.27 -12.93 6.83
C ASN A 361 26.12 -13.55 7.66
N ARG A 362 25.25 -12.73 8.21
CA ARG A 362 24.11 -13.21 9.02
C ARG A 362 23.01 -13.86 8.16
N GLY A 363 23.07 -13.69 6.86
CA GLY A 363 22.08 -14.21 5.95
C GLY A 363 20.76 -13.41 5.93
N ARG A 364 19.91 -13.71 4.97
CA ARG A 364 18.65 -12.96 4.73
C ARG A 364 17.60 -13.11 5.83
N SER A 365 17.74 -14.08 6.72
CA SER A 365 16.81 -14.33 7.84
C SER A 365 17.12 -13.48 9.08
N PHE A 366 18.25 -12.83 9.14
CA PHE A 366 18.66 -12.05 10.30
C PHE A 366 17.76 -10.83 10.51
N ASN A 367 17.42 -10.57 11.75
CA ASN A 367 16.73 -9.38 12.22
C ASN A 367 17.35 -8.95 13.57
N GLU A 368 17.99 -7.80 13.58
CA GLU A 368 18.68 -7.27 14.78
C GLU A 368 17.75 -7.04 15.97
N PHE A 369 16.46 -6.81 15.69
CA PHE A 369 15.45 -6.60 16.74
C PHE A 369 14.94 -7.90 17.37
N MET A 370 15.31 -9.06 16.84
CA MET A 370 14.94 -10.33 17.48
C MET A 370 15.88 -10.63 18.63
N VAL A 371 15.50 -10.19 19.83
CA VAL A 371 16.34 -10.21 21.02
C VAL A 371 15.99 -11.40 21.93
N ASN A 372 17.01 -11.88 22.67
CA ASN A 372 16.84 -12.84 23.74
C ASN A 372 17.29 -12.20 25.06
N TYR A 373 16.48 -12.33 26.08
CA TYR A 373 16.85 -11.91 27.44
C TYR A 373 16.18 -12.82 28.47
N GLN A 374 16.78 -12.91 29.66
CA GLN A 374 16.20 -13.63 30.77
C GLN A 374 15.69 -12.66 31.82
N GLU A 375 14.50 -12.92 32.31
CA GLU A 375 13.95 -12.20 33.45
C GLU A 375 14.75 -12.61 34.69
N VAL A 376 15.59 -11.72 35.24
CA VAL A 376 16.38 -11.94 36.42
C VAL A 376 15.97 -10.91 37.47
N PHE A 377 15.45 -11.38 38.59
CA PHE A 377 14.98 -10.50 39.66
C PHE A 377 15.96 -10.55 40.83
N TYR A 378 16.33 -9.40 41.35
CA TYR A 378 17.21 -9.22 42.47
C TYR A 378 16.43 -8.57 43.62
N ASN A 379 16.39 -9.24 44.79
CA ASN A 379 15.67 -8.76 45.96
C ASN A 379 16.58 -8.80 47.18
N TYR A 380 16.58 -7.74 47.97
CA TYR A 380 17.33 -7.72 49.20
C TYR A 380 16.61 -8.54 50.29
N ASN A 381 17.32 -9.47 50.88
CA ASN A 381 16.85 -10.30 51.97
C ASN A 381 17.27 -9.70 53.31
N GLU A 382 16.34 -9.12 54.03
CA GLU A 382 16.62 -8.46 55.33
C GLU A 382 17.14 -9.42 56.41
N GLU A 383 16.78 -10.71 56.32
CA GLU A 383 17.23 -11.71 57.32
C GLU A 383 18.68 -12.12 57.10
N THR A 384 19.13 -12.22 55.87
CA THR A 384 20.48 -12.68 55.54
C THR A 384 21.44 -11.52 55.26
N GLY A 385 20.94 -10.31 55.01
CA GLY A 385 21.74 -9.17 54.59
C GLY A 385 22.33 -9.31 53.16
N GLN A 386 21.80 -10.20 52.35
CA GLN A 386 22.27 -10.49 50.98
C GLN A 386 21.20 -10.22 49.94
N VAL A 387 21.62 -10.07 48.69
CA VAL A 387 20.72 -9.96 47.53
C VAL A 387 20.45 -11.35 46.99
N ASP A 388 19.21 -11.79 47.10
CA ASP A 388 18.72 -13.05 46.53
C ASP A 388 18.40 -12.86 45.04
N THR A 389 18.81 -13.81 44.18
CA THR A 389 18.55 -13.80 42.74
C THR A 389 17.53 -14.85 42.38
N THR A 390 16.49 -14.45 41.67
CA THR A 390 15.46 -15.36 41.16
C THR A 390 15.42 -15.26 39.62
N PHE A 391 15.43 -16.40 38.93
CA PHE A 391 15.37 -16.48 37.50
C PHE A 391 13.93 -16.74 37.05
N GLY A 392 13.41 -15.87 36.24
CA GLY A 392 12.14 -16.01 35.52
C GLY A 392 12.32 -16.64 34.15
N ASP A 393 11.42 -16.33 33.25
CA ASP A 393 11.38 -16.92 31.93
C ASP A 393 12.49 -16.37 31.01
N MET A 394 13.00 -17.22 30.13
CA MET A 394 13.78 -16.79 28.98
C MET A 394 12.81 -16.26 27.92
N ARG A 395 12.97 -15.00 27.56
CA ARG A 395 12.14 -14.34 26.52
C ARG A 395 12.89 -14.30 25.20
N ARG A 396 12.18 -14.63 24.12
CA ARG A 396 12.58 -14.32 22.75
C ARG A 396 11.54 -13.37 22.17
N TYR A 397 11.95 -12.15 21.84
CA TYR A 397 11.00 -11.07 21.60
C TYR A 397 11.50 -10.13 20.49
N ASN A 398 10.60 -9.76 19.59
CA ASN A 398 10.82 -8.68 18.64
C ASN A 398 10.05 -7.43 19.11
N PRO A 399 10.74 -6.36 19.57
CA PRO A 399 10.08 -5.12 19.98
C PRO A 399 9.50 -4.29 18.83
N ARG A 400 9.71 -4.73 17.59
CA ARG A 400 9.13 -4.11 16.39
C ARG A 400 7.91 -4.90 15.93
N GLN A 401 6.74 -4.54 16.44
CA GLN A 401 5.48 -5.18 16.09
C GLN A 401 4.46 -4.13 15.67
N ASN A 402 3.54 -4.54 14.81
CA ASN A 402 2.38 -3.75 14.42
C ASN A 402 1.11 -4.55 14.69
N GLN A 403 0.15 -3.93 15.33
CA GLN A 403 -1.17 -4.49 15.55
C GLN A 403 -2.20 -3.45 15.14
N TYR A 404 -3.12 -3.83 14.25
CA TYR A 404 -4.13 -2.89 13.79
C TYR A 404 -5.44 -3.58 13.38
N PHE A 405 -6.55 -2.86 13.55
CA PHE A 405 -7.86 -3.27 13.10
C PHE A 405 -8.61 -2.08 12.50
N LYS A 406 -8.94 -2.16 11.22
CA LYS A 406 -9.61 -1.10 10.43
C LYS A 406 -10.89 -1.65 9.76
N PRO A 407 -11.99 -1.87 10.52
CA PRO A 407 -13.26 -2.28 9.92
C PRO A 407 -13.86 -1.15 9.07
N ILE A 408 -14.51 -1.54 7.98
CA ILE A 408 -15.27 -0.64 7.13
C ILE A 408 -16.68 -1.19 6.93
N VAL A 409 -17.67 -0.31 6.98
CA VAL A 409 -19.07 -0.60 6.68
C VAL A 409 -19.52 0.33 5.56
N THR A 410 -20.16 -0.22 4.54
CA THR A 410 -20.65 0.50 3.37
C THR A 410 -22.11 0.16 3.11
N VAL A 411 -22.92 1.17 2.89
CA VAL A 411 -24.30 1.06 2.42
C VAL A 411 -24.40 1.76 1.06
N ARG A 412 -24.94 1.06 0.07
CA ARG A 412 -25.08 1.59 -1.27
C ARG A 412 -26.51 1.40 -1.77
N ASP A 413 -27.02 2.42 -2.43
CA ASP A 413 -28.25 2.38 -3.21
C ASP A 413 -27.95 2.74 -4.67
N VAL A 414 -28.36 1.88 -5.59
CA VAL A 414 -28.41 2.18 -7.02
C VAL A 414 -29.88 2.34 -7.40
N TRP A 415 -30.26 3.59 -7.59
CA TRP A 415 -31.61 3.97 -7.95
C TRP A 415 -31.75 4.17 -9.46
N SER A 416 -32.49 3.29 -10.11
CA SER A 416 -32.87 3.43 -11.52
C SER A 416 -34.00 4.46 -11.64
N LEU A 417 -33.64 5.71 -11.93
CA LEU A 417 -34.59 6.83 -12.08
C LEU A 417 -35.44 6.66 -13.34
N SER A 418 -34.83 6.11 -14.40
CA SER A 418 -35.44 5.77 -15.67
C SER A 418 -34.57 4.74 -16.40
N ASP A 419 -34.99 4.27 -17.58
CA ASP A 419 -34.20 3.38 -18.43
C ASP A 419 -32.88 4.02 -18.91
N LYS A 420 -32.76 5.34 -18.79
CA LYS A 420 -31.58 6.11 -19.27
C LYS A 420 -30.79 6.80 -18.13
N SER A 421 -31.30 6.75 -16.91
CA SER A 421 -30.72 7.51 -15.80
C SER A 421 -30.66 6.72 -14.53
N THR A 422 -29.51 6.76 -13.87
CA THR A 422 -29.27 6.12 -12.57
C THR A 422 -28.65 7.12 -11.60
N LEU A 423 -28.99 6.98 -10.33
CA LEU A 423 -28.36 7.66 -9.20
C LEU A 423 -27.77 6.60 -8.26
N THR A 424 -26.46 6.61 -8.10
CA THR A 424 -25.79 5.71 -7.16
C THR A 424 -25.32 6.50 -5.97
N THR A 425 -25.80 6.17 -4.77
CA THR A 425 -25.36 6.77 -3.51
C THR A 425 -24.71 5.73 -2.64
N THR A 426 -23.50 6.03 -2.14
CA THR A 426 -22.72 5.18 -1.26
C THR A 426 -22.38 5.96 -0.01
N ALA A 427 -22.76 5.47 1.16
CA ALA A 427 -22.31 5.97 2.45
C ALA A 427 -21.44 4.93 3.13
N TYR A 428 -20.38 5.37 3.81
CA TYR A 428 -19.47 4.46 4.50
C TYR A 428 -18.95 5.05 5.81
N ALA A 429 -18.56 4.16 6.72
CA ALA A 429 -17.91 4.47 7.98
C ALA A 429 -16.77 3.48 8.24
N SER A 430 -15.67 3.97 8.79
CA SER A 430 -14.53 3.16 9.23
C SER A 430 -14.05 3.63 10.59
N PHE A 431 -13.69 2.69 11.45
CA PHE A 431 -13.14 2.92 12.78
C PHE A 431 -11.87 2.13 12.90
N GLY A 432 -10.73 2.82 12.93
CA GLY A 432 -9.43 2.18 13.04
C GLY A 432 -8.90 2.29 14.45
N SER A 433 -8.24 1.25 14.94
CA SER A 433 -7.54 1.27 16.21
C SER A 433 -6.35 0.33 16.17
N GLY A 434 -5.24 0.77 16.74
CA GLY A 434 -4.02 0.01 16.86
C GLY A 434 -2.77 0.86 16.77
N GLY A 435 -1.60 0.20 16.75
CA GLY A 435 -0.34 0.93 16.74
C GLY A 435 0.87 0.05 16.47
N GLY A 436 2.01 0.72 16.36
CA GLY A 436 3.32 0.10 16.20
C GLY A 436 4.13 0.14 17.49
N GLU A 437 4.66 -1.01 17.88
CA GLU A 437 5.56 -1.16 19.03
C GLU A 437 7.01 -0.88 18.60
N ALA A 438 7.79 -0.27 19.49
CA ALA A 438 9.23 -0.13 19.35
C ALA A 438 9.87 0.14 20.70
N LEU A 439 11.19 -0.09 20.80
CA LEU A 439 11.95 0.41 21.95
C LEU A 439 11.90 1.94 22.00
N ALA A 440 11.79 2.51 23.17
CA ALA A 440 11.85 3.95 23.38
C ALA A 440 13.24 4.50 23.04
N SER A 441 14.28 3.74 23.34
CA SER A 441 15.67 4.01 22.98
C SER A 441 16.32 2.71 22.50
N THR A 442 17.09 2.79 21.41
CA THR A 442 17.86 1.63 20.94
C THR A 442 19.05 1.40 21.87
N PRO A 443 19.21 0.20 22.44
CA PRO A 443 20.41 -0.11 23.23
C PRO A 443 21.68 0.13 22.43
N GLY A 444 22.66 0.76 23.05
CA GLY A 444 23.93 1.13 22.38
C GLY A 444 24.88 -0.04 22.14
N GLN A 445 24.63 -1.21 22.72
CA GLN A 445 25.45 -2.39 22.57
C GLN A 445 24.69 -3.51 21.83
N ARG A 446 25.46 -4.34 21.16
CA ARG A 446 24.98 -5.57 20.53
C ARG A 446 25.63 -6.78 21.18
N LEU A 447 24.86 -7.87 21.25
CA LEU A 447 25.38 -9.17 21.66
C LEU A 447 26.26 -9.76 20.55
N ALA A 448 27.02 -10.80 20.87
CA ALA A 448 27.92 -11.49 19.96
C ALA A 448 27.17 -12.09 18.73
N ASP A 449 25.87 -12.36 18.83
CA ASP A 449 25.02 -12.81 17.75
C ASP A 449 24.51 -11.66 16.85
N GLY A 450 24.85 -10.41 17.18
CA GLY A 450 24.47 -9.21 16.44
C GLY A 450 23.11 -8.64 16.81
N THR A 451 22.36 -9.25 17.73
CA THR A 451 21.11 -8.69 18.24
C THR A 451 21.37 -7.58 19.26
N LEU A 452 20.38 -6.73 19.50
CA LEU A 452 20.49 -5.67 20.51
C LEU A 452 20.58 -6.27 21.93
N ASP A 453 21.40 -5.67 22.80
CA ASP A 453 21.53 -6.08 24.18
C ASP A 453 20.37 -5.58 25.06
N LEU A 454 19.27 -6.33 25.08
CA LEU A 454 18.14 -6.04 25.93
C LEU A 454 18.34 -6.62 27.37
N GLN A 455 19.25 -7.60 27.52
CA GLN A 455 19.61 -8.10 28.85
C GLN A 455 20.23 -7.00 29.70
N GLY A 456 21.16 -6.22 29.13
CA GLY A 456 21.76 -5.08 29.81
C GLY A 456 20.71 -4.03 30.22
N THR A 457 19.66 -3.82 29.41
CA THR A 457 18.53 -2.96 29.78
C THR A 457 17.76 -3.51 30.98
N TRP A 458 17.43 -4.80 30.96
CA TRP A 458 16.77 -5.49 32.09
C TRP A 458 17.58 -5.39 33.38
N ASP A 459 18.89 -5.73 33.31
CA ASP A 459 19.76 -5.72 34.44
C ASP A 459 19.92 -4.31 35.03
N ALA A 460 20.00 -3.27 34.22
CA ALA A 460 20.02 -1.87 34.63
C ALA A 460 18.74 -1.43 35.36
N HIS A 461 17.59 -2.03 35.04
CA HIS A 461 16.35 -1.80 35.79
C HIS A 461 16.28 -2.51 37.12
N GLN A 462 17.10 -3.55 37.31
CA GLN A 462 17.16 -4.29 38.56
C GLN A 462 18.27 -3.82 39.52
N LEU A 463 19.41 -3.42 38.98
CA LEU A 463 20.64 -3.13 39.69
C LEU A 463 21.09 -1.68 39.47
N PHE A 464 21.53 -1.02 40.52
CA PHE A 464 22.15 0.29 40.49
C PHE A 464 23.23 0.43 41.55
N GLU A 465 24.48 0.65 41.16
CA GLU A 465 25.65 0.66 42.00
C GLU A 465 25.52 1.58 43.26
N PHE A 466 24.88 2.73 43.08
CA PHE A 466 24.64 3.73 44.11
C PHE A 466 23.28 3.62 44.80
N GLY A 467 22.48 2.60 44.42
CA GLY A 467 21.18 2.34 45.02
C GLY A 467 21.26 1.59 46.36
N PRO A 468 20.18 1.55 47.13
CA PRO A 468 20.08 0.79 48.34
C PRO A 468 20.42 -0.70 48.12
N ASN A 469 21.45 -1.20 48.80
CA ASN A 469 21.95 -2.58 48.66
C ASN A 469 22.37 -2.95 47.21
N GLY A 470 22.72 -1.96 46.37
CA GLY A 470 23.06 -2.20 44.97
C GLY A 470 21.86 -2.46 44.06
N LEU A 471 20.64 -2.19 44.52
CA LEU A 471 19.42 -2.36 43.77
C LEU A 471 18.91 -1.02 43.18
N ASN A 472 18.27 -1.07 42.04
CA ASN A 472 17.57 0.08 41.44
C ASN A 472 16.16 0.18 42.02
N VAL A 473 16.06 0.64 43.27
CA VAL A 473 14.79 0.85 43.96
C VAL A 473 14.76 2.24 44.63
N ASP A 474 13.64 2.89 44.61
CA ASP A 474 13.37 4.13 45.30
C ASP A 474 13.01 3.89 46.81
N GLU A 475 12.60 4.93 47.51
CA GLU A 475 12.17 4.85 48.93
C GLU A 475 10.90 4.02 49.13
N ASN A 476 10.08 3.80 48.08
CA ASN A 476 8.87 2.98 48.10
C ASN A 476 9.15 1.52 47.67
N GLY A 477 10.39 1.21 47.28
CA GLY A 477 10.79 -0.08 46.75
C GLY A 477 10.45 -0.29 45.27
N GLU A 478 10.08 0.78 44.55
CA GLU A 478 9.75 0.75 43.13
C GLU A 478 10.99 0.98 42.26
N ARG A 479 11.05 0.32 41.07
CA ARG A 479 12.19 0.38 40.15
C ARG A 479 11.97 1.42 39.07
N LYS A 480 12.95 2.32 38.91
CA LYS A 480 12.95 3.32 37.83
C LYS A 480 13.44 2.71 36.53
N GLY A 481 12.66 2.86 35.47
CA GLY A 481 13.01 2.45 34.10
C GLY A 481 13.76 3.52 33.33
N SER A 482 14.68 3.07 32.47
CA SER A 482 15.43 3.91 31.52
C SER A 482 15.01 3.65 30.08
N ASN A 483 14.43 2.48 29.79
CA ASN A 483 13.96 2.07 28.47
C ASN A 483 12.70 1.20 28.62
N PHE A 484 11.87 1.17 27.60
CA PHE A 484 10.59 0.44 27.59
C PHE A 484 10.11 0.26 26.15
N ILE A 485 9.08 -0.53 25.94
CA ILE A 485 8.34 -0.59 24.68
C ILE A 485 7.45 0.63 24.61
N ARG A 486 7.65 1.49 23.61
CA ARG A 486 6.70 2.53 23.25
C ARG A 486 5.69 1.98 22.24
N ILE A 487 4.42 2.31 22.39
CA ILE A 487 3.36 1.97 21.47
C ILE A 487 2.85 3.26 20.84
N ALA A 488 3.08 3.44 19.54
CA ALA A 488 2.57 4.58 18.78
C ALA A 488 1.19 4.23 18.20
N HIS A 489 0.14 4.74 18.81
CA HIS A 489 -1.24 4.53 18.41
C HIS A 489 -1.63 5.47 17.27
N ASN A 490 -2.44 4.96 16.33
CA ASN A 490 -2.98 5.69 15.19
C ASN A 490 -4.46 5.31 15.02
N ASP A 491 -5.28 5.76 15.94
CA ASP A 491 -6.72 5.51 15.89
C ASP A 491 -7.40 6.46 14.91
N HIS A 492 -8.50 6.05 14.27
CA HIS A 492 -9.25 6.97 13.43
C HIS A 492 -10.76 6.72 13.42
N ARG A 493 -11.47 7.78 13.08
CA ARG A 493 -12.90 7.79 12.77
C ARG A 493 -13.11 8.44 11.42
N TRP A 494 -13.63 7.71 10.47
CA TRP A 494 -13.77 8.14 9.09
C TRP A 494 -15.19 7.89 8.58
N PHE A 495 -15.83 8.95 8.07
CA PHE A 495 -17.16 8.92 7.50
C PHE A 495 -17.12 9.53 6.11
N GLY A 496 -17.90 8.99 5.17
CA GLY A 496 -18.02 9.55 3.85
C GLY A 496 -19.30 9.19 3.14
N ALA A 497 -19.65 10.01 2.17
CA ALA A 497 -20.77 9.82 1.28
C ALA A 497 -20.42 10.27 -0.13
N LEU A 498 -20.72 9.40 -1.10
CA LEU A 498 -20.50 9.60 -2.53
C LEU A 498 -21.86 9.47 -3.22
N SER A 499 -22.17 10.37 -4.14
CA SER A 499 -23.37 10.25 -4.97
C SER A 499 -23.04 10.57 -6.41
N ASN A 500 -23.37 9.63 -7.32
CA ASN A 500 -23.06 9.70 -8.74
C ASN A 500 -24.34 9.57 -9.56
N PHE A 501 -24.66 10.60 -10.34
CA PHE A 501 -25.73 10.61 -11.32
C PHE A 501 -25.16 10.32 -12.70
N ASN A 502 -25.76 9.37 -13.43
CA ASN A 502 -25.45 9.05 -14.81
C ASN A 502 -26.72 9.10 -15.66
N SER A 503 -26.63 9.70 -16.82
CA SER A 503 -27.75 9.79 -17.74
C SER A 503 -27.30 9.73 -19.20
N ALA A 504 -27.87 8.81 -19.96
CA ALA A 504 -27.77 8.79 -21.44
C ALA A 504 -28.66 9.90 -22.02
N LEU A 505 -28.07 11.06 -22.34
CA LEU A 505 -28.78 12.19 -22.94
C LEU A 505 -29.26 11.84 -24.37
N THR A 506 -28.43 11.09 -25.08
CA THR A 506 -28.77 10.47 -26.37
C THR A 506 -28.14 9.08 -26.40
N ASP A 507 -28.38 8.30 -27.46
CA ASP A 507 -27.73 7.00 -27.64
C ASP A 507 -26.21 7.08 -27.79
N GLN A 508 -25.66 8.30 -27.99
CA GLN A 508 -24.24 8.55 -28.21
C GLN A 508 -23.58 9.45 -27.14
N LEU A 509 -24.35 10.14 -26.32
CA LEU A 509 -23.87 11.12 -25.39
C LEU A 509 -24.37 10.78 -23.98
N THR A 510 -23.43 10.51 -23.08
CA THR A 510 -23.69 10.29 -21.66
C THR A 510 -23.20 11.48 -20.86
N PHE A 511 -23.99 11.90 -19.89
CA PHE A 511 -23.64 12.88 -18.88
C PHE A 511 -23.51 12.19 -17.53
N SER A 512 -22.44 12.49 -16.79
CA SER A 512 -22.22 12.05 -15.40
C SER A 512 -21.90 13.26 -14.53
N ALA A 513 -22.44 13.27 -13.34
CA ALA A 513 -22.13 14.26 -12.31
C ALA A 513 -22.09 13.58 -10.94
N GLY A 514 -21.20 14.03 -10.07
CA GLY A 514 -21.12 13.47 -8.73
C GLY A 514 -20.64 14.44 -7.68
N ILE A 515 -20.96 14.08 -6.45
CA ILE A 515 -20.50 14.76 -5.23
C ILE A 515 -19.87 13.74 -4.31
N ASP A 516 -18.88 14.17 -3.54
CA ASP A 516 -18.16 13.38 -2.56
C ASP A 516 -17.90 14.24 -1.33
N ALA A 517 -18.24 13.76 -0.16
CA ALA A 517 -18.02 14.44 1.11
C ALA A 517 -17.44 13.45 2.12
N ARG A 518 -16.42 13.88 2.86
CA ARG A 518 -15.70 13.07 3.84
C ARG A 518 -15.34 13.86 5.07
N HIS A 519 -15.35 13.18 6.21
CA HIS A 519 -14.85 13.68 7.47
C HIS A 519 -13.99 12.60 8.13
N TYR A 520 -12.79 12.99 8.53
CA TYR A 520 -11.81 12.11 9.14
C TYR A 520 -11.25 12.77 10.40
N THR A 521 -11.04 11.98 11.44
CA THR A 521 -10.26 12.35 12.62
C THR A 521 -9.28 11.23 12.88
N GLY A 522 -8.00 11.52 12.79
CA GLY A 522 -6.90 10.66 13.24
C GLY A 522 -6.49 11.06 14.64
N SER A 523 -6.40 10.12 15.57
CA SER A 523 -5.91 10.35 16.93
C SER A 523 -4.56 9.67 17.08
N HIS A 524 -3.53 10.45 17.31
CA HIS A 524 -2.14 10.01 17.42
C HIS A 524 -1.64 10.21 18.84
N TYR A 525 -1.18 9.14 19.48
CA TYR A 525 -0.62 9.22 20.82
C TYR A 525 0.35 8.07 21.07
N ARG A 526 1.25 8.26 22.03
CA ARG A 526 2.13 7.19 22.50
C ARG A 526 1.75 6.76 23.91
N THR A 527 1.90 5.46 24.17
CA THR A 527 1.81 4.91 25.53
C THR A 527 3.06 4.11 25.87
N LEU A 528 3.33 4.02 27.18
CA LEU A 528 4.32 3.11 27.72
C LEU A 528 3.75 1.68 27.66
N GLY A 529 4.52 0.75 27.08
CA GLY A 529 4.23 -0.69 27.07
C GLY A 529 5.03 -1.43 28.13
N ASP A 530 5.65 -2.57 27.75
CA ASP A 530 6.51 -3.37 28.64
C ASP A 530 7.73 -2.56 29.07
N MET A 531 7.95 -2.45 30.37
CA MET A 531 9.02 -1.68 31.00
C MET A 531 10.21 -2.54 31.43
N PHE A 532 10.30 -3.78 30.97
CA PHE A 532 11.43 -4.69 31.25
C PHE A 532 11.79 -4.77 32.75
N GLY A 533 10.79 -5.03 33.58
CA GLY A 533 10.96 -5.21 35.02
C GLY A 533 11.12 -3.92 35.83
N ALA A 534 10.92 -2.76 35.23
CA ALA A 534 10.75 -1.50 35.93
C ALA A 534 9.28 -1.24 36.27
N ASP A 535 9.03 -0.42 37.30
CA ASP A 535 7.69 -0.09 37.78
C ASP A 535 7.19 1.26 37.22
N TYR A 536 8.12 2.20 37.01
CA TYR A 536 7.80 3.54 36.50
C TYR A 536 8.90 4.13 35.63
N TYR A 537 8.52 5.15 34.87
CA TYR A 537 9.40 6.00 34.05
C TYR A 537 9.24 7.46 34.43
N ASP A 538 10.36 8.09 34.73
CA ASP A 538 10.42 9.52 34.99
C ASP A 538 10.74 10.24 33.68
N ALA A 539 9.69 10.67 32.98
CA ALA A 539 9.85 11.30 31.70
C ALA A 539 10.35 12.74 31.85
N PRO A 540 11.22 13.24 30.94
CA PRO A 540 11.55 14.64 30.83
C PRO A 540 10.30 15.51 30.63
N ASP A 541 10.34 16.74 31.10
CA ASP A 541 9.19 17.67 31.08
C ASP A 541 8.64 17.91 29.67
N ASP A 542 9.51 17.98 28.67
CA ASP A 542 9.15 18.17 27.26
C ASP A 542 8.44 16.95 26.65
N ARG A 543 8.43 15.81 27.35
CA ARG A 543 7.78 14.56 26.92
C ARG A 543 6.55 14.19 27.72
N ARG A 544 6.08 15.12 28.56
CA ARG A 544 4.89 14.98 29.40
C ARG A 544 3.73 15.80 28.86
N ASP A 545 2.55 15.49 29.31
CA ASP A 545 1.38 16.37 29.14
C ASP A 545 1.65 17.67 29.92
N GLN A 546 1.75 18.79 29.19
CA GLN A 546 2.04 20.09 29.78
C GLN A 546 0.91 20.62 30.68
N ASN A 547 -0.24 19.95 30.66
CA ASN A 547 -1.40 20.27 31.47
C ASN A 547 -1.52 19.35 32.72
N SER A 548 -0.57 18.45 32.94
CA SER A 548 -0.55 17.48 34.04
C SER A 548 0.47 17.87 35.15
N ASP A 549 0.42 17.16 36.26
CA ASP A 549 1.42 17.26 37.32
C ASP A 549 2.71 16.54 36.89
N PHE A 550 3.83 17.27 36.84
CA PHE A 550 5.13 16.75 36.40
C PHE A 550 5.81 15.84 37.45
N ASP A 551 5.42 15.94 38.70
CA ASP A 551 5.98 15.12 39.78
C ASP A 551 5.43 13.67 39.77
N THR A 552 4.37 13.42 38.98
CA THR A 552 3.77 12.08 38.88
C THR A 552 4.55 11.20 37.91
N PRO A 553 5.17 10.09 38.34
CA PRO A 553 5.91 9.17 37.46
C PRO A 553 4.94 8.44 36.52
N LEU A 554 5.37 8.19 35.28
CA LEU A 554 4.59 7.51 34.25
C LEU A 554 4.72 5.98 34.41
N ARG A 555 3.61 5.26 34.15
CA ARG A 555 3.51 3.79 34.24
C ARG A 555 3.03 3.19 32.93
N THR A 556 3.09 1.87 32.85
CA THR A 556 2.57 1.13 31.69
C THR A 556 1.12 1.55 31.39
N GLY A 557 0.87 1.93 30.14
CA GLY A 557 -0.42 2.42 29.64
C GLY A 557 -0.58 3.94 29.64
N ASP A 558 0.26 4.66 30.39
CA ASP A 558 0.21 6.12 30.42
C ASP A 558 0.68 6.70 29.09
N LYS A 559 0.09 7.83 28.72
CA LYS A 559 0.49 8.58 27.52
C LYS A 559 1.75 9.40 27.79
N TYR A 560 2.61 9.47 26.77
CA TYR A 560 3.83 10.26 26.85
C TYR A 560 4.26 10.75 25.46
N TYR A 561 5.05 11.80 25.40
CA TYR A 561 5.71 12.39 24.27
C TYR A 561 4.77 13.20 23.35
N TYR A 562 3.62 12.68 22.94
CA TYR A 562 2.59 13.41 22.19
C TYR A 562 1.21 12.75 22.35
N TYR A 563 0.19 13.61 22.22
CA TYR A 563 -1.20 13.21 22.02
C TYR A 563 -1.94 14.30 21.24
N ASP A 564 -2.29 14.00 20.00
CA ASP A 564 -2.92 14.95 19.09
C ASP A 564 -4.00 14.30 18.22
N ASP A 565 -4.91 15.15 17.70
CA ASP A 565 -5.90 14.77 16.70
C ASP A 565 -5.65 15.60 15.41
N GLY A 566 -5.48 14.91 14.29
CA GLY A 566 -5.56 15.48 12.96
C GLY A 566 -7.01 15.41 12.44
N GLN A 567 -7.60 16.54 12.07
CA GLN A 567 -8.95 16.59 11.52
C GLN A 567 -8.91 17.02 10.06
N VAL A 568 -9.53 16.21 9.21
CA VAL A 568 -9.65 16.47 7.78
C VAL A 568 -11.12 16.42 7.37
N ALA A 569 -11.65 17.50 6.84
CA ALA A 569 -12.90 17.52 6.12
C ALA A 569 -12.63 17.75 4.63
N TRP A 570 -13.37 17.10 3.76
CA TRP A 570 -13.18 17.20 2.33
C TRP A 570 -14.51 17.15 1.60
N GLY A 571 -14.67 18.02 0.60
CA GLY A 571 -15.84 18.04 -0.26
C GLY A 571 -15.46 18.30 -1.71
N GLY A 572 -15.97 17.46 -2.62
CA GLY A 572 -15.67 17.57 -4.05
C GLY A 572 -16.87 17.32 -4.92
N SER A 573 -16.78 17.79 -6.17
CA SER A 573 -17.76 17.53 -7.21
C SER A 573 -17.08 17.36 -8.56
N TYR A 574 -17.73 16.64 -9.45
CA TYR A 574 -17.27 16.49 -10.83
C TYR A 574 -18.43 16.52 -11.82
N PHE A 575 -18.10 16.84 -13.07
CA PHE A 575 -18.96 16.77 -14.23
C PHE A 575 -18.19 16.11 -15.37
N GLN A 576 -18.84 15.19 -16.08
CA GLN A 576 -18.24 14.47 -17.21
C GLN A 576 -19.24 14.32 -18.34
N PHE A 577 -18.78 14.57 -19.55
CA PHE A 577 -19.45 14.21 -20.79
C PHE A 577 -18.66 13.12 -21.50
N GLU A 578 -19.36 12.08 -21.93
CA GLU A 578 -18.79 10.99 -22.72
C GLU A 578 -19.55 10.89 -24.04
N LEU A 579 -18.80 10.95 -25.13
CA LEU A 579 -19.32 10.73 -26.49
C LEU A 579 -18.85 9.36 -26.95
N ASP A 580 -19.78 8.51 -27.37
CA ASP A 580 -19.51 7.18 -27.90
C ASP A 580 -20.17 7.01 -29.26
N LYS A 581 -19.37 6.96 -30.31
CA LYS A 581 -19.79 6.68 -31.69
C LYS A 581 -19.06 5.45 -32.20
N TYR A 582 -19.59 4.83 -33.26
CA TYR A 582 -19.09 3.56 -33.78
C TYR A 582 -17.57 3.49 -33.95
N ASN A 583 -16.94 4.55 -34.43
CA ASN A 583 -15.50 4.58 -34.70
C ASN A 583 -14.68 5.52 -33.80
N TYR A 584 -15.31 6.30 -32.93
CA TYR A 584 -14.58 7.14 -31.99
C TYR A 584 -15.37 7.36 -30.72
N SER A 585 -14.64 7.48 -29.61
CA SER A 585 -15.17 7.91 -28.34
C SER A 585 -14.30 9.02 -27.76
N ALA A 586 -14.89 9.87 -26.95
CA ALA A 586 -14.19 10.95 -26.29
C ALA A 586 -14.84 11.26 -24.92
N PHE A 587 -14.06 11.78 -24.00
CA PHE A 587 -14.60 12.32 -22.77
C PHE A 587 -13.93 13.65 -22.42
N ILE A 588 -14.65 14.45 -21.65
CA ILE A 588 -14.12 15.58 -20.90
C ILE A 588 -14.66 15.50 -19.47
N ASN A 589 -13.76 15.63 -18.50
CA ASN A 589 -14.06 15.64 -17.07
C ASN A 589 -13.52 16.92 -16.46
N VAL A 590 -14.33 17.57 -15.63
CA VAL A 590 -13.95 18.72 -14.82
C VAL A 590 -14.36 18.42 -13.40
N SER A 591 -13.45 18.61 -12.45
CA SER A 591 -13.73 18.42 -11.04
C SER A 591 -13.13 19.55 -10.21
N GLY A 592 -13.76 19.81 -9.07
CA GLY A 592 -13.28 20.74 -8.06
C GLY A 592 -13.51 20.16 -6.67
N ALA A 593 -12.61 20.45 -5.74
CA ALA A 593 -12.72 20.03 -4.35
C ALA A 593 -12.14 21.08 -3.42
N GLN A 594 -12.58 21.04 -2.17
CA GLN A 594 -12.03 21.81 -1.07
C GLN A 594 -11.68 20.88 0.07
N SER A 595 -10.49 21.08 0.64
CA SER A 595 -9.99 20.42 1.84
C SER A 595 -9.95 21.41 2.99
N TRP A 596 -10.28 20.94 4.17
CA TRP A 596 -10.16 21.67 5.43
C TRP A 596 -9.33 20.83 6.39
N TYR A 597 -8.30 21.43 6.98
CA TYR A 597 -7.39 20.77 7.89
C TYR A 597 -7.33 21.51 9.21
N ARG A 598 -7.29 20.80 10.32
CA ARG A 598 -7.12 21.35 11.67
C ARG A 598 -6.39 20.34 12.55
N ALA A 599 -5.46 20.81 13.38
CA ALA A 599 -4.80 20.02 14.42
C ALA A 599 -5.33 20.42 15.80
N ILE A 600 -5.43 19.45 16.70
CA ILE A 600 -5.72 19.61 18.12
C ILE A 600 -4.61 18.91 18.87
N ASP A 601 -3.91 19.59 19.75
CA ASP A 601 -2.83 19.05 20.55
C ASP A 601 -3.22 19.06 22.04
N TYR A 602 -3.29 17.85 22.61
CA TYR A 602 -3.70 17.66 24.00
C TYR A 602 -2.52 17.73 24.98
N PHE A 603 -1.29 17.61 24.49
CA PHE A 603 -0.08 17.66 25.29
C PHE A 603 0.51 19.06 25.38
N ARG A 604 0.30 19.89 24.38
CA ARG A 604 0.69 21.27 24.39
C ARG A 604 -0.06 22.04 25.48
N PRO A 605 0.53 23.08 26.07
CA PRO A 605 -0.14 23.92 27.08
C PRO A 605 -1.51 24.40 26.61
N ASN A 606 -2.49 24.38 27.51
CA ASN A 606 -3.78 24.99 27.21
C ASN A 606 -3.64 26.49 26.91
N VAL A 607 -4.54 27.04 26.14
CA VAL A 607 -4.46 28.40 25.65
C VAL A 607 -5.65 29.26 26.13
N VAL A 608 -5.40 30.54 26.35
CA VAL A 608 -6.44 31.54 26.58
C VAL A 608 -6.09 32.82 25.83
N THR A 609 -7.07 33.44 25.22
CA THR A 609 -6.90 34.74 24.55
C THR A 609 -7.45 35.85 25.43
N LEU A 610 -6.60 36.80 25.81
CA LEU A 610 -6.94 38.00 26.57
C LEU A 610 -6.36 39.21 25.86
N ASN A 611 -7.17 40.25 25.67
CA ASN A 611 -6.75 41.51 25.01
C ASN A 611 -6.06 41.27 23.67
N ASP A 612 -6.67 40.43 22.82
CA ASP A 612 -6.15 40.00 21.49
C ASP A 612 -4.78 39.27 21.51
N THR A 613 -4.29 38.89 22.69
CA THR A 613 -3.06 38.09 22.88
C THR A 613 -3.42 36.70 23.37
N THR A 614 -2.89 35.68 22.74
CA THR A 614 -3.03 34.27 23.16
C THR A 614 -1.86 33.86 24.03
N TYR A 615 -2.18 33.36 25.21
CA TYR A 615 -1.24 32.90 26.22
C TYR A 615 -1.32 31.35 26.30
N GLU A 616 -0.18 30.68 26.27
CA GLU A 616 -0.05 29.29 26.62
C GLU A 616 0.18 29.18 28.13
N VAL A 617 -0.56 28.30 28.80
CA VAL A 617 -0.52 28.16 30.28
C VAL A 617 -0.30 26.67 30.61
N ARG A 618 0.87 26.34 31.14
CA ARG A 618 1.20 25.00 31.64
C ARG A 618 0.60 24.77 33.02
N SER A 619 0.57 23.55 33.49
CA SER A 619 0.09 23.21 34.83
C SER A 619 0.90 23.89 35.97
N THR A 620 2.15 24.19 35.70
CA THR A 620 3.08 24.81 36.66
C THR A 620 3.19 26.33 36.54
N ASP A 621 2.52 26.92 35.54
CA ASP A 621 2.66 28.35 35.23
C ASP A 621 1.74 29.24 36.08
N GLU A 622 2.27 30.38 36.44
CA GLU A 622 1.50 31.49 37.07
C GLU A 622 1.90 32.81 36.41
N TYR A 623 1.09 33.25 35.48
CA TYR A 623 1.33 34.52 34.75
C TYR A 623 0.51 35.65 35.30
N ARG A 624 1.09 36.84 35.27
CA ARG A 624 0.40 38.10 35.56
C ARG A 624 0.22 38.90 34.27
N VAL A 625 -1.01 39.00 33.81
CA VAL A 625 -1.35 39.78 32.64
C VAL A 625 -1.95 41.13 33.11
N LEU A 626 -1.33 42.22 32.67
CA LEU A 626 -1.82 43.58 32.94
C LEU A 626 -2.94 43.94 31.94
N GLY A 627 -4.03 44.51 32.42
CA GLY A 627 -5.08 45.05 31.56
C GLY A 627 -4.63 46.30 30.80
N ASP A 628 -5.47 46.78 29.88
CA ASP A 628 -5.17 47.89 28.96
C ASP A 628 -4.84 49.23 29.65
N THR A 629 -5.11 49.36 30.94
CA THR A 629 -4.98 50.63 31.69
C THR A 629 -3.75 50.73 32.58
N GLU A 630 -2.86 49.76 32.58
CA GLU A 630 -1.67 49.69 33.46
C GLU A 630 -1.97 49.84 34.98
N TRP A 631 -3.20 49.74 35.41
CA TRP A 631 -3.56 49.82 36.81
C TRP A 631 -3.56 48.44 37.47
N LEU A 632 -3.06 48.36 38.70
CA LEU A 632 -3.00 47.07 39.45
C LEU A 632 -4.37 46.37 39.60
N MET A 633 -5.47 47.08 39.42
CA MET A 633 -6.82 46.52 39.49
C MET A 633 -7.24 45.72 38.21
N ASP A 634 -6.58 45.93 37.07
CA ASP A 634 -6.86 45.25 35.81
C ASP A 634 -5.93 44.04 35.59
N THR A 635 -5.33 43.53 36.62
CA THR A 635 -4.41 42.43 36.55
C THR A 635 -5.18 41.11 36.59
N THR A 636 -5.00 40.27 35.58
CA THR A 636 -5.50 38.86 35.54
C THR A 636 -4.35 37.91 35.84
N PHE A 637 -4.58 37.01 36.77
CA PHE A 637 -3.65 35.89 37.01
C PHE A 637 -4.06 34.70 36.15
N LEU A 638 -3.16 34.25 35.32
CA LEU A 638 -3.33 33.07 34.51
C LEU A 638 -2.67 31.92 35.22
N THR A 639 -3.45 30.93 35.62
CA THR A 639 -3.03 29.67 36.20
C THR A 639 -3.74 28.52 35.48
N ALA A 640 -3.32 27.29 35.72
CA ALA A 640 -3.94 26.08 35.16
C ALA A 640 -5.45 25.98 35.46
N ASP A 641 -5.96 26.66 36.47
CA ASP A 641 -7.39 26.68 36.84
C ASP A 641 -8.20 27.80 36.17
N HIS A 642 -7.59 28.61 35.30
CA HIS A 642 -8.28 29.73 34.67
C HIS A 642 -9.47 29.25 33.81
N PRO A 643 -10.71 29.72 34.01
CA PRO A 643 -11.91 29.15 33.38
C PRO A 643 -12.00 29.42 31.86
N GLY A 644 -11.16 30.26 31.32
CA GLY A 644 -11.08 30.53 29.88
C GLY A 644 -10.10 29.68 29.13
N LEU A 645 -9.38 28.79 29.80
CA LEU A 645 -8.43 27.87 29.15
C LEU A 645 -9.16 26.88 28.25
N SER A 646 -8.59 26.65 27.12
CA SER A 646 -9.03 25.64 26.14
C SER A 646 -7.83 24.87 25.59
N THR A 647 -8.07 23.64 25.18
CA THR A 647 -7.05 22.80 24.50
C THR A 647 -6.52 23.51 23.26
N TYR A 648 -5.21 23.45 23.06
CA TYR A 648 -4.57 24.02 21.87
C TYR A 648 -5.21 23.45 20.60
N THR A 649 -5.75 24.34 19.78
CA THR A 649 -6.45 23.96 18.55
C THR A 649 -6.15 25.01 17.48
N THR A 650 -5.64 24.56 16.35
CA THR A 650 -5.35 25.45 15.22
C THR A 650 -6.64 25.93 14.54
N ASP A 651 -6.55 27.02 13.81
CA ASP A 651 -7.61 27.38 12.87
C ASP A 651 -7.73 26.39 11.71
N TRP A 652 -8.90 26.40 11.06
CA TRP A 652 -9.11 25.60 9.85
C TRP A 652 -8.34 26.19 8.67
N VAL A 653 -7.34 25.44 8.18
CA VAL A 653 -6.67 25.71 6.92
C VAL A 653 -7.54 25.20 5.76
N ARG A 654 -7.82 26.07 4.77
CA ARG A 654 -8.72 25.77 3.65
C ARG A 654 -7.96 25.80 2.34
N LEU A 655 -8.01 24.71 1.57
CA LEU A 655 -7.31 24.55 0.31
C LEU A 655 -8.26 24.11 -0.79
N ASN A 656 -8.12 24.69 -1.97
CA ASN A 656 -8.95 24.34 -3.13
C ASN A 656 -8.14 23.50 -4.11
N SER A 657 -8.81 22.55 -4.75
CA SER A 657 -8.26 21.72 -5.82
C SER A 657 -9.16 21.78 -7.05
N ALA A 658 -8.56 21.67 -8.22
CA ALA A 658 -9.32 21.59 -9.48
C ALA A 658 -8.63 20.66 -10.47
N THR A 659 -9.41 19.97 -11.29
CA THR A 659 -8.87 19.07 -12.30
C THR A 659 -9.65 19.20 -13.59
N ILE A 660 -8.94 19.18 -14.72
CA ILE A 660 -9.52 19.02 -16.03
C ILE A 660 -8.81 17.88 -16.77
N LYS A 661 -9.58 16.92 -17.29
CA LYS A 661 -9.08 15.77 -18.06
C LYS A 661 -9.89 15.64 -19.32
N ALA A 662 -9.23 15.28 -20.41
CA ALA A 662 -9.90 14.97 -21.66
C ALA A 662 -9.17 13.84 -22.38
N GLY A 663 -9.93 12.99 -23.06
CA GLY A 663 -9.35 11.89 -23.81
C GLY A 663 -10.19 11.54 -25.04
N GLY A 664 -9.53 10.95 -26.01
CA GLY A 664 -10.15 10.48 -27.23
C GLY A 664 -9.61 9.14 -27.68
N ASN A 665 -10.47 8.29 -28.19
CA ASN A 665 -10.13 7.02 -28.80
C ASN A 665 -10.70 6.98 -30.20
N TYR A 666 -9.93 6.47 -31.17
CA TYR A 666 -10.34 6.29 -32.56
C TYR A 666 -10.11 4.82 -32.95
N ASN A 667 -11.20 4.12 -33.27
CA ASN A 667 -11.17 2.77 -33.80
C ASN A 667 -10.86 2.83 -35.30
N ILE A 668 -9.59 2.67 -35.68
CA ILE A 668 -9.10 2.74 -37.06
C ILE A 668 -9.76 1.64 -37.89
N ASN A 669 -9.90 0.46 -37.31
CA ASN A 669 -10.62 -0.69 -37.85
C ASN A 669 -11.01 -1.65 -36.71
N GLU A 670 -11.53 -2.83 -37.04
CA GLU A 670 -11.96 -3.84 -36.04
C GLU A 670 -10.83 -4.33 -35.15
N TRP A 671 -9.57 -4.18 -35.53
CA TRP A 671 -8.41 -4.73 -34.84
C TRP A 671 -7.51 -3.68 -34.20
N VAL A 672 -7.56 -2.45 -34.69
CA VAL A 672 -6.63 -1.38 -34.26
C VAL A 672 -7.43 -0.19 -33.75
N ASN A 673 -7.06 0.31 -32.60
CA ASN A 673 -7.49 1.62 -32.12
C ASN A 673 -6.31 2.42 -31.57
N ALA A 674 -6.37 3.72 -31.71
CA ALA A 674 -5.43 4.67 -31.13
C ALA A 674 -6.17 5.55 -30.14
N TYR A 675 -5.49 5.92 -29.04
CA TYR A 675 -6.07 6.79 -28.02
C TYR A 675 -5.07 7.83 -27.54
N THR A 676 -5.61 8.91 -27.00
CA THR A 676 -4.83 9.93 -26.28
C THR A 676 -5.60 10.40 -25.07
N ASN A 677 -4.87 10.76 -24.01
CA ASN A 677 -5.39 11.33 -22.78
C ASN A 677 -4.51 12.49 -22.35
N VAL A 678 -5.12 13.60 -21.95
CA VAL A 678 -4.43 14.78 -21.45
C VAL A 678 -5.12 15.26 -20.18
N GLY A 679 -4.37 15.86 -19.27
CA GLY A 679 -4.95 16.43 -18.06
C GLY A 679 -4.05 17.45 -17.39
N TYR A 680 -4.73 18.31 -16.67
CA TYR A 680 -4.16 19.31 -15.80
C TYR A 680 -4.82 19.22 -14.42
N LEU A 681 -4.02 19.02 -13.37
CA LEU A 681 -4.47 18.95 -12.00
C LEU A 681 -3.80 20.07 -11.19
N ASN A 682 -4.63 20.80 -10.46
CA ASN A 682 -4.23 21.63 -9.33
C ASN A 682 -4.66 20.86 -8.07
N ARG A 683 -3.71 20.34 -7.31
CA ARG A 683 -3.94 19.50 -6.14
C ARG A 683 -3.47 20.17 -4.87
N ALA A 684 -4.32 20.23 -3.85
CA ALA A 684 -3.92 20.67 -2.51
C ALA A 684 -2.90 19.70 -1.90
N PRO A 685 -1.91 20.17 -1.13
CA PRO A 685 -1.06 19.32 -0.32
C PRO A 685 -1.88 18.53 0.71
N LEU A 686 -1.33 17.44 1.21
CA LEU A 686 -1.95 16.63 2.26
C LEU A 686 -1.76 17.29 3.64
N PHE A 687 -2.49 16.82 4.65
CA PHE A 687 -2.42 17.32 6.01
C PHE A 687 -0.97 17.43 6.53
N ASN A 688 -0.16 16.35 6.36
CA ASN A 688 1.24 16.31 6.81
C ASN A 688 2.19 17.26 6.06
N SER A 689 1.74 17.90 4.98
CA SER A 689 2.50 18.94 4.28
C SER A 689 2.08 20.35 4.71
N VAL A 690 1.01 20.44 5.50
CA VAL A 690 0.45 21.70 6.01
C VAL A 690 0.79 21.88 7.48
N PHE A 691 0.90 20.79 8.22
CA PHE A 691 1.28 20.81 9.64
C PHE A 691 2.61 20.08 9.85
N ASP A 692 3.46 20.65 10.70
CA ASP A 692 4.67 20.01 11.19
C ASP A 692 4.39 18.99 12.30
N ILE A 693 5.45 18.38 12.83
CA ILE A 693 5.33 17.38 13.90
C ILE A 693 4.88 17.96 15.26
N ASN A 694 4.89 19.28 15.40
CA ASN A 694 4.47 20.01 16.59
C ASN A 694 3.10 20.68 16.41
N ASN A 695 2.36 20.29 15.36
CA ASN A 695 1.06 20.82 14.99
C ASN A 695 1.04 22.32 14.64
N ASN A 696 2.18 22.90 14.25
CA ASN A 696 2.24 24.25 13.70
C ASN A 696 1.96 24.22 12.20
N VAL A 697 1.34 25.28 11.69
CA VAL A 697 1.16 25.46 10.24
C VAL A 697 2.52 25.75 9.60
N ILE A 698 2.93 24.93 8.65
CA ILE A 698 4.15 25.13 7.87
C ILE A 698 3.92 26.31 6.92
N GLU A 699 4.82 27.28 6.92
CA GLU A 699 4.76 28.39 5.96
C GLU A 699 5.30 27.97 4.59
N GLY A 700 4.84 28.56 3.51
CA GLY A 700 5.35 28.35 2.15
C GLY A 700 4.80 27.10 1.44
N TYR A 701 3.83 26.37 1.99
CA TYR A 701 3.18 25.31 1.23
C TYR A 701 2.37 25.88 0.06
N GLU A 702 2.43 25.20 -1.09
CA GLU A 702 1.69 25.56 -2.28
C GLU A 702 0.89 24.39 -2.84
N ASN A 703 -0.09 24.69 -3.69
CA ASN A 703 -0.76 23.66 -4.46
C ASN A 703 0.21 23.05 -5.48
N GLN A 704 0.07 21.77 -5.68
CA GLN A 704 0.81 21.00 -6.66
C GLN A 704 0.15 21.12 -8.03
N TYR A 705 0.95 21.24 -9.09
CA TYR A 705 0.46 21.28 -10.47
C TYR A 705 0.97 20.07 -11.26
N VAL A 706 0.05 19.32 -11.85
CA VAL A 706 0.38 18.15 -12.66
C VAL A 706 -0.12 18.34 -14.08
N LYS A 707 0.79 18.17 -15.03
CA LYS A 707 0.51 18.23 -16.48
C LYS A 707 0.87 16.89 -17.08
N ALA A 708 -0.09 16.18 -17.66
CA ALA A 708 0.18 14.87 -18.23
C ALA A 708 -0.42 14.69 -19.61
N VAL A 709 0.30 13.92 -20.43
CA VAL A 709 -0.13 13.46 -21.75
C VAL A 709 0.22 12.00 -21.91
N GLU A 710 -0.70 11.27 -22.50
CA GLU A 710 -0.55 9.85 -22.84
C GLU A 710 -1.08 9.60 -24.24
N VAL A 711 -0.38 8.76 -25.01
CA VAL A 711 -0.80 8.29 -26.32
C VAL A 711 -0.57 6.79 -26.42
N GLY A 712 -1.50 6.07 -27.03
CA GLY A 712 -1.36 4.62 -27.15
C GLY A 712 -2.07 4.05 -28.36
N VAL A 713 -1.66 2.83 -28.70
CA VAL A 713 -2.23 2.02 -29.76
C VAL A 713 -2.49 0.62 -29.26
N LYS A 714 -3.72 0.15 -29.42
CA LYS A 714 -4.12 -1.23 -29.13
C LYS A 714 -4.37 -1.98 -30.43
N TYR A 715 -3.90 -3.23 -30.45
CA TYR A 715 -4.11 -4.17 -31.54
C TYR A 715 -4.67 -5.46 -30.98
N ALA A 716 -5.74 -5.98 -31.55
CA ALA A 716 -6.30 -7.28 -31.18
C ALA A 716 -6.85 -7.96 -32.43
N ARG A 717 -6.23 -9.08 -32.83
CA ARG A 717 -6.71 -9.88 -33.97
C ARG A 717 -6.37 -11.35 -33.78
N GLY A 718 -7.38 -12.20 -33.79
CA GLY A 718 -7.23 -13.62 -33.70
C GLY A 718 -6.47 -14.03 -32.42
N LYS A 719 -5.29 -14.57 -32.58
CA LYS A 719 -4.45 -15.14 -31.49
C LYS A 719 -3.56 -14.13 -30.77
N PHE A 720 -3.57 -12.88 -31.16
CA PHE A 720 -2.62 -11.87 -30.63
C PHE A 720 -3.34 -10.59 -30.25
N ALA A 721 -3.11 -10.16 -29.03
CA ALA A 721 -3.51 -8.86 -28.51
C ALA A 721 -2.29 -8.11 -28.00
N SER A 722 -2.22 -6.81 -28.20
CA SER A 722 -1.08 -5.97 -27.80
C SER A 722 -1.54 -4.54 -27.53
N ASN A 723 -0.93 -3.89 -26.56
CA ASN A 723 -1.11 -2.50 -26.24
C ASN A 723 0.25 -1.84 -26.05
N ILE A 724 0.51 -0.77 -26.77
CA ILE A 724 1.71 0.06 -26.63
C ILE A 724 1.26 1.46 -26.27
N ASN A 725 1.85 2.05 -25.25
CA ASN A 725 1.59 3.43 -24.88
C ASN A 725 2.88 4.16 -24.46
N ALA A 726 2.88 5.47 -24.67
CA ALA A 726 3.90 6.39 -24.21
C ALA A 726 3.25 7.48 -23.36
N TYR A 727 3.93 7.92 -22.32
CA TYR A 727 3.43 8.92 -21.38
C TYR A 727 4.52 9.92 -21.00
N ARG A 728 4.06 11.13 -20.63
CA ARG A 728 4.86 12.15 -19.96
C ARG A 728 4.01 12.90 -18.96
N THR A 729 4.49 12.96 -17.71
CA THR A 729 3.86 13.68 -16.60
C THR A 729 4.89 14.61 -16.00
N GLY A 730 4.64 15.91 -16.02
CA GLY A 730 5.38 16.92 -15.26
C GLY A 730 4.63 17.20 -13.97
N TRP A 731 5.34 17.33 -12.88
CA TRP A 731 4.82 17.61 -11.57
C TRP A 731 5.61 18.77 -10.96
N GLU A 732 4.92 19.86 -10.68
CA GLU A 732 5.45 21.08 -10.08
C GLU A 732 4.94 21.18 -8.63
N ASN A 733 5.75 21.70 -7.71
CA ASN A 733 5.47 21.89 -6.29
C ASN A 733 5.10 20.56 -5.58
N LYS A 734 5.85 19.50 -5.83
CA LYS A 734 5.67 18.25 -5.12
C LYS A 734 6.29 18.35 -3.72
N PRO A 735 5.51 18.29 -2.62
CA PRO A 735 6.09 18.26 -1.29
C PRO A 735 6.85 16.97 -1.06
N VAL A 736 8.06 17.09 -0.59
CA VAL A 736 8.86 15.99 -0.07
C VAL A 736 8.80 16.11 1.44
N ASN A 737 7.74 15.62 2.03
CA ASN A 737 7.27 15.81 3.40
C ASN A 737 8.27 15.40 4.49
N ARG A 738 9.39 16.09 4.61
CA ARG A 738 10.36 15.86 5.68
C ARG A 738 11.16 17.12 5.93
N PHE A 739 11.44 17.37 7.19
CA PHE A 739 12.50 18.24 7.60
C PHE A 739 13.84 17.54 7.28
N TYR A 740 14.69 18.25 6.58
CA TYR A 740 16.05 17.82 6.28
C TYR A 740 17.02 18.63 7.13
N GLY A 741 17.70 17.99 8.07
CA GLY A 741 18.73 18.62 8.86
C GLY A 741 19.92 19.03 7.99
N VAL A 742 20.48 20.17 8.27
CA VAL A 742 21.71 20.65 7.65
C VAL A 742 22.80 20.56 8.69
N SER A 743 23.58 19.47 8.66
CA SER A 743 24.71 19.28 9.57
C SER A 743 25.99 19.86 8.97
N GLY A 744 26.82 20.47 9.80
CA GLY A 744 28.16 20.91 9.43
C GLY A 744 28.28 22.28 8.83
N LEU A 745 27.19 23.08 8.68
CA LEU A 745 27.29 24.50 8.31
C LEU A 745 28.16 25.31 9.27
N TRP A 746 28.33 24.85 10.48
CA TRP A 746 29.12 25.48 11.52
C TRP A 746 30.60 25.09 11.51
N LYS A 747 30.99 24.11 10.71
CA LYS A 747 32.42 23.70 10.61
C LYS A 747 33.25 24.64 9.76
N ASP A 748 32.64 25.51 9.00
CA ASP A 748 33.30 26.51 8.20
C ASP A 748 33.21 27.91 8.84
N GLU A 749 34.05 28.84 8.35
CA GLU A 749 34.12 30.27 8.76
C GLU A 749 32.77 31.01 8.73
N ASN A 750 31.69 30.34 8.44
CA ASN A 750 30.37 30.87 8.18
C ASN A 750 29.41 30.82 9.39
N LEU A 751 29.80 30.26 10.53
CA LEU A 751 28.89 30.18 11.70
C LEU A 751 28.39 31.53 12.19
N SER A 752 29.24 32.56 12.05
CA SER A 752 28.86 33.91 12.36
C SER A 752 27.78 34.50 11.44
N VAL A 753 27.38 33.76 10.40
CA VAL A 753 26.41 34.23 9.40
C VAL A 753 25.00 33.73 9.72
N TYR A 754 24.86 32.68 10.52
CA TYR A 754 23.55 32.08 10.78
C TYR A 754 23.21 32.09 12.29
N ALA A 755 22.07 32.66 12.64
CA ALA A 755 21.57 32.65 14.01
C ALA A 755 20.16 32.18 14.08
N ASP A 756 19.87 31.25 14.97
CA ASP A 756 18.48 31.04 15.41
C ASP A 756 18.05 32.21 16.30
N THR A 757 17.54 33.24 15.68
CA THR A 757 17.05 34.43 16.40
C THR A 757 15.69 34.21 17.05
N SER A 758 15.08 33.01 16.90
CA SER A 758 13.81 32.67 17.53
C SER A 758 13.91 32.52 19.06
N THR A 759 15.09 32.15 19.57
CA THR A 759 15.36 32.00 21.00
C THR A 759 16.21 33.17 21.54
N VAL A 760 15.95 33.59 22.77
CA VAL A 760 16.75 34.64 23.44
C VAL A 760 18.19 34.15 23.65
N ALA A 761 18.33 32.90 24.07
CA ALA A 761 19.63 32.27 24.31
C ALA A 761 20.45 32.09 23.01
N GLY A 762 19.83 31.75 21.90
CA GLY A 762 20.48 31.67 20.59
C GLY A 762 20.96 33.05 20.11
N ARG A 763 20.18 34.10 20.29
CA ARG A 763 20.56 35.47 19.99
C ARG A 763 21.73 35.96 20.84
N GLU A 764 21.67 35.76 22.16
CA GLU A 764 22.73 36.16 23.08
C GLU A 764 24.01 35.39 22.83
N ALA A 765 23.97 34.06 22.64
CA ALA A 765 25.14 33.25 22.35
C ALA A 765 25.79 33.60 21.01
N MET A 766 25.02 33.90 19.98
CA MET A 766 25.55 34.29 18.68
C MET A 766 26.13 35.71 18.69
N ILE A 767 25.57 36.63 19.49
CA ILE A 767 26.15 37.97 19.71
C ILE A 767 27.49 37.87 20.45
N GLU A 768 27.55 37.07 21.51
CA GLU A 768 28.77 36.81 22.29
C GLU A 768 29.84 36.15 21.43
N LEU A 769 29.45 35.28 20.54
CA LEU A 769 30.29 34.64 19.58
C LEU A 769 30.87 35.58 18.52
N ALA A 770 30.00 36.41 17.93
CA ALA A 770 30.42 37.43 16.98
C ALA A 770 31.35 38.48 17.61
N GLU A 771 31.15 38.82 18.89
CA GLU A 771 32.00 39.71 19.63
C GLU A 771 33.35 39.12 20.06
N SER A 772 33.44 37.81 20.26
CA SER A 772 34.62 37.16 20.82
C SER A 772 35.73 36.86 19.80
N ASN A 773 35.38 36.71 18.51
CA ASN A 773 36.33 36.29 17.44
C ASN A 773 37.14 35.03 17.83
N ALA A 774 36.60 34.20 18.71
CA ALA A 774 37.25 33.06 19.29
C ALA A 774 37.25 31.84 18.34
N SER A 775 38.32 31.09 18.33
CA SER A 775 38.41 29.79 17.62
C SER A 775 37.51 28.76 18.33
N ALA A 776 37.06 27.73 17.60
CA ALA A 776 36.21 26.69 18.13
C ALA A 776 36.80 25.92 19.36
N GLU A 777 38.13 25.98 19.56
CA GLU A 777 38.82 25.36 20.70
C GLU A 777 38.73 26.19 22.00
N GLU A 778 38.37 27.48 21.92
CA GLU A 778 38.28 28.39 23.06
C GLU A 778 36.86 28.52 23.62
N TRP A 779 35.89 27.83 23.02
CA TRP A 779 34.49 27.91 23.39
C TRP A 779 34.21 27.06 24.64
N GLY A 780 33.72 27.64 25.67
CA GLY A 780 33.33 26.89 26.86
C GLY A 780 32.15 25.93 26.59
N GLU A 781 31.93 25.00 27.49
CA GLU A 781 30.90 23.95 27.39
C GLU A 781 29.48 24.46 27.06
N VAL A 782 29.17 25.69 27.49
CA VAL A 782 27.89 26.35 27.23
C VAL A 782 27.71 26.72 25.74
N ALA A 783 28.77 27.22 25.11
CA ALA A 783 28.72 27.54 23.69
C ALA A 783 28.58 26.28 22.83
N LEU A 784 29.26 25.20 23.21
CA LEU A 784 29.15 23.89 22.54
C LEU A 784 27.73 23.32 22.65
N SER A 785 27.04 23.48 23.78
CA SER A 785 25.67 23.00 23.94
C SER A 785 24.66 23.76 23.07
N VAL A 786 24.83 25.05 22.91
CA VAL A 786 23.99 25.90 22.05
C VAL A 786 24.21 25.55 20.58
N ILE A 787 25.46 25.34 20.19
CA ILE A 787 25.83 24.93 18.83
C ILE A 787 25.26 23.56 18.49
N ASP A 788 25.38 22.61 19.41
CA ASP A 788 24.82 21.26 19.23
C ASP A 788 23.28 21.30 19.09
N ASP A 789 22.61 22.19 19.82
CA ASP A 789 21.18 22.41 19.71
C ASP A 789 20.78 23.08 18.38
N VAL A 790 21.52 24.06 17.95
CA VAL A 790 21.32 24.72 16.63
C VAL A 790 21.58 23.72 15.50
N ASP A 791 22.65 22.93 15.57
CA ASP A 791 23.00 21.95 14.52
C ASP A 791 21.94 20.84 14.41
N ARG A 792 21.38 20.40 15.52
CA ARG A 792 20.31 19.39 15.53
C ARG A 792 18.98 19.90 15.01
N ASN A 793 18.71 21.16 15.17
CA ASN A 793 17.40 21.76 14.86
C ASN A 793 17.42 22.62 13.59
N LEU A 794 18.60 22.85 13.01
CA LEU A 794 18.73 23.60 11.77
C LEU A 794 18.43 22.71 10.55
N GLY A 795 17.59 23.21 9.67
CA GLY A 795 17.27 22.49 8.44
C GLY A 795 16.27 23.24 7.57
N TYR A 796 15.64 22.52 6.67
CA TYR A 796 14.63 23.05 5.76
C TYR A 796 13.53 22.03 5.47
N ASN A 797 12.38 22.52 5.03
CA ASN A 797 11.30 21.73 4.46
C ASN A 797 11.33 21.87 2.94
N LEU A 798 11.47 20.77 2.20
CA LEU A 798 11.39 20.79 0.75
C LEU A 798 9.93 20.60 0.32
N LEU A 799 9.22 21.72 0.13
CA LEU A 799 7.77 21.73 -0.13
C LEU A 799 7.43 21.79 -1.62
N ASN A 800 8.34 22.30 -2.46
CA ASN A 800 8.05 22.72 -3.83
C ASN A 800 9.00 22.05 -4.85
N ALA A 801 9.27 20.74 -4.68
CA ALA A 801 10.14 20.03 -5.61
C ALA A 801 9.42 19.69 -6.92
N ASP A 802 10.15 19.75 -8.03
CA ASP A 802 9.65 19.43 -9.36
C ASP A 802 10.17 18.10 -9.86
N ALA A 803 9.34 17.37 -10.60
CA ALA A 803 9.71 16.09 -11.18
C ALA A 803 9.08 15.87 -12.56
N VAL A 804 9.76 15.09 -13.40
CA VAL A 804 9.24 14.64 -14.69
C VAL A 804 9.31 13.14 -14.81
N HIS A 805 8.17 12.51 -15.06
CA HIS A 805 8.01 11.08 -15.28
C HIS A 805 7.63 10.82 -16.73
N SER A 806 8.45 10.12 -17.48
CA SER A 806 8.18 9.74 -18.87
C SER A 806 8.53 8.29 -19.12
N GLY A 807 7.90 7.66 -20.11
CA GLY A 807 8.20 6.28 -20.44
C GLY A 807 7.36 5.70 -21.55
N VAL A 808 7.72 4.46 -21.90
CA VAL A 808 7.01 3.63 -22.87
C VAL A 808 6.70 2.29 -22.22
N GLU A 809 5.50 1.80 -22.45
CA GLU A 809 4.99 0.53 -21.93
C GLU A 809 4.43 -0.30 -23.08
N TRP A 810 4.68 -1.59 -23.02
CA TRP A 810 4.18 -2.57 -23.97
C TRP A 810 3.71 -3.81 -23.23
N ASP A 811 2.47 -4.21 -23.48
CA ASP A 811 1.94 -5.49 -23.02
C ASP A 811 1.31 -6.24 -24.19
N PHE A 812 1.44 -7.58 -24.15
CA PHE A 812 0.86 -8.44 -25.13
C PHE A 812 0.40 -9.78 -24.57
N SER A 813 -0.57 -10.39 -25.25
CA SER A 813 -1.00 -11.76 -25.04
C SER A 813 -1.04 -12.49 -26.39
N TYR A 814 -0.51 -13.70 -26.42
CA TYR A 814 -0.48 -14.56 -27.59
C TYR A 814 -0.93 -15.98 -27.26
N ASP A 815 -1.95 -16.45 -27.95
CA ASP A 815 -2.54 -17.77 -27.80
C ASP A 815 -2.22 -18.64 -29.01
N PRO A 816 -1.01 -19.24 -29.12
CA PRO A 816 -0.65 -20.09 -30.27
C PRO A 816 -1.63 -21.26 -30.48
N THR A 817 -2.18 -21.79 -29.38
CA THR A 817 -3.23 -22.81 -29.37
C THR A 817 -4.22 -22.54 -28.23
N SER A 818 -5.40 -23.17 -28.23
CA SER A 818 -6.38 -23.12 -27.13
C SER A 818 -5.87 -23.65 -25.79
N LYS A 819 -4.68 -24.26 -25.77
CA LYS A 819 -4.04 -24.84 -24.57
C LYS A 819 -2.83 -24.05 -24.09
N PHE A 820 -2.34 -23.11 -24.87
CA PHE A 820 -1.09 -22.42 -24.59
C PHE A 820 -1.26 -20.92 -24.75
N ASN A 821 -0.96 -20.18 -23.71
CA ASN A 821 -1.00 -18.73 -23.66
C ASN A 821 0.39 -18.19 -23.28
N ILE A 822 0.84 -17.16 -23.95
CA ILE A 822 2.07 -16.40 -23.65
C ILE A 822 1.67 -14.96 -23.38
N GLN A 823 2.16 -14.39 -22.28
CA GLN A 823 1.97 -13.00 -21.93
C GLN A 823 3.31 -12.33 -21.73
N GLY A 824 3.43 -11.09 -22.19
CA GLY A 824 4.62 -10.29 -22.02
C GLY A 824 4.30 -8.87 -21.60
N VAL A 825 5.19 -8.32 -20.80
CA VAL A 825 5.16 -6.95 -20.31
C VAL A 825 6.55 -6.37 -20.43
N VAL A 826 6.65 -5.16 -20.98
CA VAL A 826 7.87 -4.36 -21.02
C VAL A 826 7.53 -2.95 -20.56
N SER A 827 8.31 -2.40 -19.65
CA SER A 827 8.21 -1.02 -19.23
C SER A 827 9.59 -0.39 -19.21
N ALA A 828 9.71 0.81 -19.76
CA ALA A 828 10.93 1.61 -19.78
C ALA A 828 10.59 3.04 -19.37
N GLY A 829 10.84 3.37 -18.10
CA GLY A 829 10.68 4.69 -17.52
C GLY A 829 11.97 5.52 -17.57
N ASN A 830 11.79 6.83 -17.47
CA ASN A 830 12.83 7.79 -17.14
C ASN A 830 12.19 8.84 -16.22
N TRP A 831 12.33 8.60 -14.93
CA TRP A 831 11.74 9.43 -13.87
C TRP A 831 12.86 10.18 -13.17
N ARG A 832 12.74 11.49 -13.10
CA ARG A 832 13.79 12.35 -12.55
C ARG A 832 13.22 13.59 -11.91
N TRP A 833 13.91 14.11 -10.93
CA TRP A 833 13.71 15.42 -10.37
C TRP A 833 14.22 16.50 -11.35
N THR A 834 13.66 17.69 -11.25
CA THR A 834 14.04 18.83 -12.09
C THR A 834 14.16 20.13 -11.28
N SER A 835 14.11 20.03 -9.94
CA SER A 835 14.24 21.17 -9.03
C SER A 835 15.68 21.67 -8.97
N ASN A 836 15.85 22.96 -8.98
CA ASN A 836 17.09 23.67 -8.68
C ASN A 836 16.70 25.00 -8.03
N GLU A 837 16.44 24.96 -6.71
CA GLU A 837 15.82 26.07 -6.00
C GLU A 837 16.53 26.35 -4.70
N SER A 838 16.50 27.64 -4.27
CA SER A 838 16.91 28.04 -2.95
C SER A 838 15.76 27.79 -1.97
N VAL A 839 16.06 27.19 -0.83
CA VAL A 839 15.09 26.90 0.24
C VAL A 839 15.50 27.59 1.53
N ASP A 840 14.52 28.14 2.20
CA ASP A 840 14.76 28.88 3.45
C ASP A 840 15.11 27.91 4.59
N LEU A 841 16.08 28.29 5.40
CA LEU A 841 16.48 27.55 6.59
C LEU A 841 15.54 27.88 7.75
N ILE A 842 15.14 26.84 8.47
CA ILE A 842 14.23 26.95 9.62
C ILE A 842 14.78 26.19 10.83
N ASN A 843 14.34 26.61 12.00
CA ASN A 843 14.48 25.83 13.22
C ASN A 843 13.36 24.77 13.28
N ARG A 844 13.71 23.51 13.44
CA ARG A 844 12.78 22.39 13.49
C ARG A 844 11.77 22.47 14.64
N THR A 845 12.23 23.02 15.80
CA THR A 845 11.41 23.06 17.02
C THR A 845 10.38 24.18 16.97
N THR A 846 10.79 25.33 16.47
CA THR A 846 9.95 26.54 16.47
C THR A 846 9.30 26.82 15.12
N ASN A 847 9.77 26.16 14.06
CA ASN A 847 9.43 26.42 12.66
C ASN A 847 9.71 27.85 12.20
N ALA A 848 10.54 28.61 12.96
CA ALA A 848 10.92 29.96 12.64
C ALA A 848 12.04 29.97 11.61
N PHE A 849 12.02 31.00 10.73
CA PHE A 849 13.10 31.21 9.78
C PHE A 849 14.39 31.61 10.49
N ILE A 850 15.49 31.05 10.00
CA ILE A 850 16.82 31.47 10.43
C ILE A 850 17.23 32.72 9.65
N THR A 851 17.74 33.71 10.35
CA THR A 851 18.19 34.94 9.73
C THR A 851 19.71 35.09 9.78
N ARG A 852 20.30 35.68 8.75
CA ARG A 852 21.70 36.02 8.71
C ARG A 852 22.02 37.16 9.67
N LEU A 853 23.13 37.08 10.38
CA LEU A 853 23.56 38.13 11.33
C LEU A 853 24.08 39.40 10.65
N ASP A 854 24.62 39.25 9.45
CA ASP A 854 25.29 40.37 8.74
C ASP A 854 24.30 41.34 8.09
N ASP A 855 23.18 40.85 7.56
CA ASP A 855 22.20 41.68 6.84
C ASP A 855 20.76 41.52 7.32
N GLY A 856 20.48 40.56 8.22
CA GLY A 856 19.15 40.26 8.73
C GLY A 856 18.22 39.59 7.72
N ALA A 857 18.74 39.16 6.57
CA ALA A 857 17.96 38.40 5.58
C ALA A 857 17.71 36.96 6.06
N ILE A 858 16.65 36.32 5.55
CA ILE A 858 16.40 34.88 5.78
C ILE A 858 17.56 34.10 5.15
N ALA A 859 18.13 33.22 5.95
CA ALA A 859 19.16 32.31 5.46
C ALA A 859 18.56 31.24 4.57
N ASP A 860 19.21 30.90 3.49
CA ASP A 860 18.75 29.95 2.50
C ASP A 860 19.89 28.99 2.07
N THR A 861 19.52 27.85 1.54
CA THR A 861 20.45 26.90 0.93
C THR A 861 19.95 26.43 -0.44
N LEU A 862 20.87 26.21 -1.36
CA LEU A 862 20.54 25.74 -2.70
C LEU A 862 20.29 24.23 -2.68
N VAL A 863 19.09 23.80 -3.05
CA VAL A 863 18.74 22.39 -3.25
C VAL A 863 18.65 22.11 -4.75
N ASN A 864 19.74 21.57 -5.32
CA ASN A 864 19.83 21.22 -6.73
C ASN A 864 19.62 19.72 -6.91
N LEU A 865 18.45 19.33 -7.41
CA LEU A 865 18.08 17.94 -7.72
C LEU A 865 17.93 17.70 -9.24
N ASP A 866 18.29 18.69 -10.10
CA ASP A 866 18.06 18.55 -11.55
C ASP A 866 18.83 17.35 -12.14
N GLY A 867 18.08 16.43 -12.73
CA GLY A 867 18.59 15.21 -13.32
C GLY A 867 18.64 13.99 -12.39
N VAL A 868 18.60 14.19 -11.06
CA VAL A 868 18.60 13.11 -10.07
C VAL A 868 17.42 12.18 -10.31
N LYS A 869 17.65 10.86 -10.29
CA LYS A 869 16.61 9.86 -10.55
C LYS A 869 15.66 9.74 -9.38
N VAL A 870 14.37 9.56 -9.68
CA VAL A 870 13.38 9.21 -8.67
C VAL A 870 13.66 7.80 -8.19
N GLY A 871 13.87 7.64 -6.88
CA GLY A 871 14.19 6.38 -6.22
C GLY A 871 12.97 5.51 -5.89
N ASP A 872 13.23 4.43 -5.17
CA ASP A 872 12.25 3.50 -4.60
C ASP A 872 11.41 2.71 -5.62
N ALA A 873 11.84 2.68 -6.89
CA ALA A 873 11.17 1.88 -7.92
C ALA A 873 12.10 1.56 -9.09
N ALA A 874 11.98 0.35 -9.63
CA ALA A 874 12.67 -0.04 -10.85
C ALA A 874 12.09 0.72 -12.05
N GLN A 875 12.93 1.53 -12.73
CA GLN A 875 12.49 2.29 -13.90
C GLN A 875 12.32 1.41 -15.14
N ARG A 876 12.80 0.18 -15.10
CA ARG A 876 12.68 -0.76 -16.21
C ARG A 876 12.30 -2.16 -15.76
N GLN A 877 11.42 -2.78 -16.54
CA GLN A 877 10.85 -4.09 -16.26
C GLN A 877 10.61 -4.87 -17.54
N ILE A 878 10.92 -6.18 -17.51
CA ILE A 878 10.44 -7.14 -18.50
C ILE A 878 9.84 -8.32 -17.73
N SER A 879 8.60 -8.70 -18.06
CA SER A 879 7.96 -9.90 -17.53
C SER A 879 7.47 -10.75 -18.70
N LEU A 880 7.81 -12.04 -18.67
CA LEU A 880 7.34 -13.02 -19.66
C LEU A 880 6.72 -14.21 -18.93
N ALA A 881 5.49 -14.54 -19.30
CA ALA A 881 4.76 -15.67 -18.75
C ALA A 881 4.34 -16.65 -19.86
N ALA A 882 4.38 -17.93 -19.55
CA ALA A 882 3.82 -18.98 -20.39
C ALA A 882 2.91 -19.87 -19.55
N ARG A 883 1.70 -20.15 -20.07
CA ARG A 883 0.70 -20.99 -19.42
C ARG A 883 0.30 -22.12 -20.37
N TYR A 884 0.32 -23.33 -19.86
CA TYR A 884 -0.14 -24.53 -20.55
C TYR A 884 -1.33 -25.16 -19.82
N SER A 885 -2.47 -25.29 -20.49
CA SER A 885 -3.71 -25.86 -19.97
C SER A 885 -4.10 -27.11 -20.77
N PRO A 886 -3.55 -28.31 -20.44
CA PRO A 886 -3.77 -29.54 -21.22
C PRO A 886 -5.22 -29.97 -21.26
N LYS A 887 -5.95 -29.74 -20.17
CA LYS A 887 -7.38 -30.04 -20.02
C LYS A 887 -8.05 -29.06 -19.09
N ARG A 888 -9.37 -29.00 -19.10
CA ARG A 888 -10.17 -28.14 -18.22
C ARG A 888 -9.79 -28.36 -16.76
N GLY A 889 -9.55 -27.26 -16.05
CA GLY A 889 -9.21 -27.23 -14.62
C GLY A 889 -7.78 -27.66 -14.29
N THR A 890 -6.93 -27.99 -15.29
CA THR A 890 -5.50 -28.29 -15.07
C THR A 890 -4.64 -27.29 -15.83
N TYR A 891 -3.68 -26.68 -15.17
CA TYR A 891 -2.75 -25.75 -15.77
C TYR A 891 -1.36 -25.85 -15.15
N PHE A 892 -0.37 -25.40 -15.91
CA PHE A 892 0.98 -25.13 -15.51
C PHE A 892 1.35 -23.75 -16.04
N SER A 893 1.90 -22.89 -15.20
CA SER A 893 2.38 -21.57 -15.63
C SER A 893 3.75 -21.29 -15.05
N ILE A 894 4.54 -20.57 -15.83
CA ILE A 894 5.85 -20.07 -15.45
C ILE A 894 5.89 -18.59 -15.82
N ARG A 895 6.43 -17.80 -14.92
CA ARG A 895 6.65 -16.36 -15.13
C ARG A 895 8.05 -15.99 -14.70
N ASN A 896 8.75 -15.30 -15.57
CA ASN A 896 10.01 -14.65 -15.23
C ASN A 896 9.84 -13.14 -15.31
N THR A 897 10.22 -12.42 -14.25
CA THR A 897 10.22 -10.97 -14.22
C THR A 897 11.62 -10.47 -13.91
N TYR A 898 12.13 -9.60 -14.77
CA TYR A 898 13.46 -8.98 -14.67
C TYR A 898 13.28 -7.49 -14.42
N PHE A 899 13.91 -7.00 -13.34
CA PHE A 899 13.95 -5.60 -12.95
C PHE A 899 15.37 -5.07 -13.04
N TRP A 900 15.52 -3.83 -13.56
CA TRP A 900 16.80 -3.14 -13.58
C TRP A 900 16.62 -1.63 -13.58
N GLN A 901 17.69 -0.88 -13.33
CA GLN A 901 17.65 0.55 -13.07
C GLN A 901 16.65 0.88 -11.95
N HIS A 902 16.77 0.16 -10.85
CA HIS A 902 16.12 0.47 -9.60
C HIS A 902 17.07 1.40 -8.83
N TYR A 903 16.68 2.64 -8.66
CA TYR A 903 17.43 3.65 -7.94
C TYR A 903 17.04 3.62 -6.47
N ALA A 904 18.03 3.75 -5.57
CA ALA A 904 17.82 3.83 -4.14
C ALA A 904 16.99 5.07 -3.77
N ASN A 905 16.26 5.02 -2.67
CA ASN A 905 15.68 6.22 -2.08
C ASN A 905 16.79 7.08 -1.47
N PHE A 906 16.59 8.38 -1.35
CA PHE A 906 17.59 9.31 -0.87
C PHE A 906 17.00 10.51 -0.12
N SER A 907 17.81 11.16 0.70
CA SER A 907 17.53 12.50 1.20
C SER A 907 18.23 13.54 0.32
N PRO A 908 17.67 14.73 0.09
CA PRO A 908 18.28 15.74 -0.77
C PRO A 908 19.74 16.07 -0.41
N GLY A 909 20.07 16.19 0.87
CA GLY A 909 21.43 16.38 1.34
C GLY A 909 22.42 15.26 0.98
N ASP A 910 21.90 14.06 0.68
CA ASP A 910 22.75 12.90 0.35
C ASP A 910 23.26 12.94 -1.10
N VAL A 911 22.57 13.66 -1.97
CA VAL A 911 22.84 13.67 -3.42
C VAL A 911 23.35 15.01 -3.93
N ILE A 912 23.52 15.98 -3.04
CA ILE A 912 24.07 17.30 -3.36
C ILE A 912 25.45 17.41 -2.73
N THR A 913 26.48 17.68 -3.54
CA THR A 913 27.85 17.97 -3.08
C THR A 913 28.35 19.19 -3.78
N GLU A 914 28.79 20.19 -3.01
CA GLU A 914 29.30 21.45 -3.53
C GLU A 914 28.32 22.16 -4.50
N GLY A 915 26.99 21.99 -4.26
CA GLY A 915 25.92 22.58 -5.08
C GLY A 915 25.59 21.81 -6.37
N GLU A 916 26.31 20.72 -6.68
CA GLU A 916 26.05 19.91 -7.86
C GLU A 916 25.35 18.58 -7.50
N PRO A 917 24.32 18.16 -8.26
CA PRO A 917 23.63 16.91 -8.01
C PRO A 917 24.51 15.70 -8.36
N LYS A 918 24.46 14.66 -7.54
CA LYS A 918 25.10 13.36 -7.81
C LYS A 918 24.06 12.32 -8.19
N ASP A 919 24.47 11.33 -8.97
CA ASP A 919 23.63 10.20 -9.28
C ASP A 919 23.33 9.38 -7.99
N VAL A 920 22.08 8.94 -7.90
CA VAL A 920 21.61 8.02 -6.84
C VAL A 920 22.16 6.62 -7.13
N TRP A 921 22.50 5.87 -6.09
CA TRP A 921 22.91 4.48 -6.23
C TRP A 921 21.89 3.64 -6.99
N VAL A 922 22.36 2.84 -7.95
CA VAL A 922 21.55 1.91 -8.74
C VAL A 922 21.67 0.52 -8.14
N THR A 923 20.58 -0.01 -7.61
CA THR A 923 20.59 -1.36 -7.06
C THR A 923 20.85 -2.40 -8.15
N PRO A 924 21.45 -3.55 -7.81
CA PRO A 924 21.67 -4.62 -8.76
C PRO A 924 20.41 -5.10 -9.44
N ALA A 925 20.51 -5.35 -10.75
CA ALA A 925 19.41 -5.95 -11.50
C ALA A 925 19.17 -7.40 -11.02
N TYR A 926 17.90 -7.82 -11.01
CA TYR A 926 17.54 -9.16 -10.59
C TYR A 926 16.39 -9.76 -11.41
N SER A 927 16.32 -11.09 -11.38
CA SER A 927 15.33 -11.87 -12.11
C SER A 927 14.62 -12.85 -11.17
N LEU A 928 13.30 -12.82 -11.15
CA LEU A 928 12.47 -13.69 -10.32
C LEU A 928 11.68 -14.66 -11.19
N LEU A 929 11.95 -15.95 -11.01
CA LEU A 929 11.23 -17.03 -11.66
C LEU A 929 10.15 -17.57 -10.73
N ASN A 930 8.89 -17.53 -11.17
CA ASN A 930 7.76 -18.08 -10.45
C ASN A 930 7.15 -19.24 -11.23
N PHE A 931 6.72 -20.27 -10.53
CA PHE A 931 6.04 -21.44 -11.09
C PHE A 931 4.71 -21.67 -10.38
N ASN A 932 3.63 -21.92 -11.16
CA ASN A 932 2.34 -22.26 -10.61
C ASN A 932 1.75 -23.47 -11.36
N ALA A 933 1.09 -24.35 -10.62
CA ALA A 933 0.38 -25.49 -11.18
C ALA A 933 -0.94 -25.69 -10.44
N GLY A 934 -1.97 -26.10 -11.14
CA GLY A 934 -3.24 -26.38 -10.52
C GLY A 934 -4.03 -27.43 -11.27
N THR A 935 -4.90 -28.11 -10.53
CA THR A 935 -5.84 -29.09 -11.11
C THR A 935 -7.15 -29.10 -10.31
N SER A 936 -8.22 -29.48 -10.96
CA SER A 936 -9.53 -29.63 -10.30
C SER A 936 -10.14 -30.99 -10.60
N PHE A 937 -10.84 -31.54 -9.61
CA PHE A 937 -11.51 -32.83 -9.65
C PHE A 937 -12.96 -32.64 -9.20
N ASP A 938 -13.90 -33.18 -9.95
CA ASP A 938 -15.28 -33.31 -9.49
C ASP A 938 -15.34 -34.53 -8.57
N VAL A 939 -15.52 -34.29 -7.26
CA VAL A 939 -15.63 -35.33 -6.22
C VAL A 939 -17.03 -35.97 -6.28
N SER A 940 -18.02 -35.16 -6.59
CA SER A 940 -19.40 -35.55 -6.87
C SER A 940 -20.08 -34.50 -7.75
N ASP A 941 -21.33 -34.72 -8.14
CA ASP A 941 -22.12 -33.77 -8.93
C ASP A 941 -22.20 -32.38 -8.28
N ASN A 942 -22.12 -32.34 -6.94
CA ASN A 942 -22.27 -31.11 -6.14
C ASN A 942 -20.97 -30.69 -5.42
N ALA A 943 -19.86 -31.44 -5.61
CA ALA A 943 -18.61 -31.16 -4.90
C ALA A 943 -17.41 -31.19 -5.86
N ARG A 944 -16.61 -30.13 -5.83
CA ARG A 944 -15.37 -29.99 -6.61
C ARG A 944 -14.20 -29.68 -5.68
N LEU A 945 -13.10 -30.42 -5.85
CA LEU A 945 -11.83 -30.13 -5.19
C LEU A 945 -10.88 -29.49 -6.20
N ARG A 946 -10.30 -28.34 -5.83
CA ARG A 946 -9.21 -27.69 -6.59
C ARG A 946 -7.95 -27.72 -5.73
N VAL A 947 -6.85 -28.14 -6.32
CA VAL A 947 -5.54 -28.15 -5.68
C VAL A 947 -4.60 -27.29 -6.50
N ARG A 948 -3.81 -26.44 -5.83
CA ARG A 948 -2.84 -25.53 -6.47
C ARG A 948 -1.51 -25.59 -5.73
N LEU A 949 -0.44 -25.49 -6.49
CA LEU A 949 0.93 -25.34 -6.04
C LEU A 949 1.47 -24.03 -6.62
N SER A 950 2.03 -23.19 -5.79
CA SER A 950 2.72 -21.97 -6.21
C SER A 950 4.13 -21.96 -5.62
N VAL A 951 5.11 -21.62 -6.45
CA VAL A 951 6.51 -21.45 -6.06
C VAL A 951 6.96 -20.08 -6.52
N THR A 952 7.26 -19.19 -5.59
CA THR A 952 7.81 -17.87 -5.88
C THR A 952 9.31 -17.87 -5.66
N ASN A 953 10.05 -17.05 -6.43
CA ASN A 953 11.50 -17.04 -6.44
C ASN A 953 12.08 -18.46 -6.53
N ALA A 954 11.66 -19.24 -7.55
CA ALA A 954 11.97 -20.66 -7.65
C ALA A 954 13.48 -20.97 -7.71
N LEU A 955 14.28 -20.03 -8.19
CA LEU A 955 15.74 -20.12 -8.25
C LEU A 955 16.44 -19.69 -6.97
N ASP A 956 15.68 -19.24 -5.97
CA ASP A 956 16.19 -18.76 -4.68
C ASP A 956 17.21 -17.63 -4.77
N VAL A 957 16.96 -16.70 -5.71
CA VAL A 957 17.85 -15.55 -5.92
C VAL A 957 17.87 -14.67 -4.69
N LEU A 958 19.08 -14.33 -4.21
CA LEU A 958 19.28 -13.25 -3.24
C LEU A 958 19.32 -11.93 -4.00
N TYR A 959 18.46 -10.99 -3.68
CA TYR A 959 18.33 -9.71 -4.39
C TYR A 959 17.98 -8.57 -3.44
N VAL A 960 18.40 -7.36 -3.81
CA VAL A 960 18.03 -6.12 -3.13
C VAL A 960 16.64 -5.71 -3.62
N SER A 961 15.68 -5.65 -2.70
CA SER A 961 14.29 -5.28 -2.99
C SER A 961 14.01 -3.80 -2.77
N ASP A 962 14.78 -3.15 -1.90
CA ASP A 962 14.66 -1.75 -1.53
C ASP A 962 16.01 -1.25 -0.97
N ALA A 963 16.33 0.03 -1.14
CA ALA A 963 17.59 0.60 -0.71
C ALA A 963 17.47 2.09 -0.39
N THR A 964 18.28 2.55 0.56
CA THR A 964 18.46 3.97 0.86
C THR A 964 19.88 4.39 0.53
N ASN A 965 20.00 5.53 -0.13
CA ASN A 965 21.27 6.18 -0.47
C ASN A 965 21.59 7.22 0.60
N ASN A 966 22.69 7.06 1.30
CA ASN A 966 23.13 8.01 2.32
C ASN A 966 24.17 8.99 1.74
N SER A 967 24.32 10.18 2.33
CA SER A 967 25.23 11.25 1.87
C SER A 967 26.65 10.81 1.62
N GLN A 968 27.07 9.79 2.32
CA GLN A 968 28.44 9.27 2.26
C GLN A 968 28.65 8.16 1.23
N TYR A 969 27.60 7.72 0.55
CA TYR A 969 27.68 6.80 -0.57
C TYR A 969 28.08 7.43 -1.87
N ALA A 970 28.16 8.67 -1.83
CA ALA A 970 28.41 9.58 -2.88
C ALA A 970 28.98 8.89 -4.12
N ALA A 971 29.33 8.33 -4.77
CA ALA A 971 29.69 7.86 -6.09
C ALA A 971 29.53 6.37 -6.31
N ASN A 972 29.64 5.53 -5.31
CA ASN A 972 29.73 4.08 -5.52
C ASN A 972 28.81 3.19 -4.68
N GLY A 973 27.98 3.75 -3.81
CA GLY A 973 27.04 2.97 -3.00
C GLY A 973 27.69 2.05 -1.95
N TYR A 974 29.01 1.94 -1.95
CA TYR A 974 29.81 1.06 -1.10
C TYR A 974 31.00 1.74 -0.47
N GLY A 975 30.99 3.09 -0.37
CA GLY A 975 32.09 3.84 0.23
C GLY A 975 32.50 3.28 1.57
N LEU A 976 33.78 2.96 1.73
CA LEU A 976 34.31 2.27 2.87
C LEU A 976 35.03 3.20 3.84
N GLU A 977 35.28 4.45 3.45
CA GLU A 977 35.90 5.44 4.29
C GLU A 977 34.94 6.02 5.33
N GLY A 978 35.32 6.03 6.58
CA GLY A 978 34.68 6.79 7.64
C GLY A 978 33.44 6.15 8.29
N GLY A 979 33.18 4.89 8.10
CA GLY A 979 32.20 4.10 8.91
C GLY A 979 30.74 4.24 8.54
N SER A 980 30.32 5.14 7.66
CA SER A 980 28.92 5.38 7.32
C SER A 980 28.58 5.35 5.83
N GLY A 981 29.55 5.21 4.95
CA GLY A 981 29.34 5.14 3.53
C GLY A 981 28.98 3.76 3.00
N ARG A 982 27.87 3.14 3.49
CA ARG A 982 27.51 1.77 3.12
C ARG A 982 26.05 1.68 2.74
N ALA A 983 25.75 0.99 1.63
CA ALA A 983 24.38 0.85 1.16
C ALA A 983 23.53 0.10 2.18
N GLU A 984 22.47 0.74 2.65
CA GLU A 984 21.47 0.14 3.50
C GLU A 984 20.33 -0.40 2.64
N VAL A 985 20.02 -1.70 2.81
CA VAL A 985 19.11 -2.40 1.93
C VAL A 985 18.14 -3.28 2.70
N PHE A 986 17.00 -3.55 2.06
CA PHE A 986 16.23 -4.76 2.34
C PHE A 986 16.51 -5.80 1.26
N VAL A 987 16.74 -7.03 1.67
CA VAL A 987 16.83 -8.17 0.77
C VAL A 987 15.45 -8.83 0.63
N GLY A 988 15.14 -9.22 -0.60
CA GLY A 988 13.85 -9.80 -0.91
C GLY A 988 13.68 -11.23 -0.39
N PRO A 989 12.40 -11.72 -0.34
CA PRO A 989 12.08 -13.04 0.17
C PRO A 989 12.78 -14.17 -0.59
N PRO A 990 13.16 -15.26 0.10
CA PRO A 990 13.69 -16.47 -0.51
C PRO A 990 12.63 -17.21 -1.33
N ARG A 991 13.00 -18.38 -1.86
CA ARG A 991 12.04 -19.29 -2.47
C ARG A 991 10.95 -19.67 -1.47
N MET A 992 9.69 -19.41 -1.85
CA MET A 992 8.53 -19.80 -1.06
C MET A 992 7.66 -20.77 -1.84
N VAL A 993 7.18 -21.81 -1.16
CA VAL A 993 6.28 -22.82 -1.69
C VAL A 993 4.94 -22.71 -0.97
N ARG A 994 3.85 -22.73 -1.72
CA ARG A 994 2.47 -22.71 -1.19
C ARG A 994 1.66 -23.82 -1.84
N LEU A 995 0.90 -24.54 -1.02
CA LEU A 995 -0.08 -25.53 -1.44
C LEU A 995 -1.46 -25.07 -0.97
N SER A 996 -2.42 -25.03 -1.87
CA SER A 996 -3.81 -24.65 -1.60
C SER A 996 -4.76 -25.74 -2.04
N ALA A 997 -5.73 -26.07 -1.20
CA ALA A 997 -6.83 -26.97 -1.50
C ALA A 997 -8.16 -26.26 -1.24
N VAL A 998 -9.04 -26.20 -2.23
CA VAL A 998 -10.37 -25.61 -2.15
C VAL A 998 -11.43 -26.64 -2.42
N LEU A 999 -12.26 -26.93 -1.43
CA LEU A 999 -13.45 -27.76 -1.58
C LEU A 999 -14.67 -26.85 -1.82
N GLU A 1000 -15.24 -26.93 -3.00
CA GLU A 1000 -16.44 -26.19 -3.42
C GLU A 1000 -17.65 -27.10 -3.38
N LEU A 1001 -18.68 -26.72 -2.64
CA LEU A 1001 -19.98 -27.38 -2.56
C LEU A 1001 -21.04 -26.50 -3.21
N LYS A 1002 -21.80 -27.05 -4.19
CA LYS A 1002 -22.85 -26.34 -4.95
C LYS A 1002 -24.22 -26.97 -4.77
N GLY A 1003 -25.27 -26.21 -5.02
CA GLY A 1003 -26.65 -26.72 -5.07
C GLY A 1003 -27.31 -27.00 -3.73
N LEU A 1004 -26.89 -26.30 -2.66
CA LEU A 1004 -27.41 -26.50 -1.31
C LEU A 1004 -28.87 -26.02 -1.13
N GLN A 1005 -29.37 -25.16 -2.02
CA GLN A 1005 -30.75 -24.62 -1.94
C GLN A 1005 -31.84 -25.48 -2.63
N ASN A 1006 -31.47 -26.48 -3.43
CA ASN A 1006 -32.41 -27.30 -4.19
C ASN A 1006 -32.87 -28.61 -3.48
N ARG A 1007 -32.55 -28.77 -2.21
CA ARG A 1007 -33.09 -29.87 -1.45
C ARG A 1007 -34.45 -29.48 -0.86
N THR A 1008 -35.55 -29.59 -1.63
CA THR A 1008 -36.83 -29.88 -1.04
C THR A 1008 -36.67 -31.18 -0.24
N PRO A 1009 -37.19 -31.25 1.04
CA PRO A 1009 -37.23 -32.52 1.73
C PRO A 1009 -38.00 -33.48 0.86
N LYS A 1010 -37.42 -34.63 0.54
CA LYS A 1010 -38.18 -35.74 0.00
C LYS A 1010 -39.15 -36.14 1.14
N GLU A 1011 -40.46 -35.90 0.92
CA GLU A 1011 -41.51 -36.52 1.72
C GLU A 1011 -41.38 -38.05 1.78
#